data_3678bc375e4aca850595a29454cb766e
#
_entry.id   3678bc375e4aca850595a29454cb766e
#
_cell.length_a   1.000
_cell.length_b   1.000
_cell.length_c   1.000
_cell.angle_alpha   90.00
_cell.angle_beta   90.00
_cell.angle_gamma   90.00
#
_symmetry.space_group_name_H-M   'P 1'
#
loop_
_entity.id
_entity.type
_entity.pdbx_description
1 polymer ?
#
loop_
_entity_poly.entity_id
_entity_poly.type
_entity_poly.pdbx_seq_one_letter_code
_entity_poly.pdbx_strand_id
1 'polypeptide(L)'
;KVIMRLKQTLLTIVLSLCMVAASLPNIVSADVKPQDCWTDYAAASFDGGSGTKADPYKIATAEQLALLAKEVNSGVVGKTHEGEFFILTADIDLSGHVWTPIGYESYASGGGSAQSFSGYFDGNNKKITGMYVDEREGDSYGKNRSAGLFGCIAATGSDYIIKNVIIENGTVFAGDGNTDSPEVYGAGLLVGSITTLYGTDYAAITNCAVSGLVNSTKRAGGFVGSASYTVFTNCIADVKVEGHSVSGGFVGNADFSSQFYKCKAKGDVNSKGWSTGGFAGILFYDTIANHCAAFGNVEAGDWNLGGFVGFIQKDVRIANCIAMGDVKSNAGIPKTGGFAGTAWDDTVKLEKCHAGGKITATDDGTVGGLIGYDNGVRIIIFECSFDNVKNASLSGAGSASDQTYDITAQNTDSVNASICVDYYEGHEMVEKDGQNPTCTADGYEAYNECKRCGYKEGFTVIPAMGHSGGKATCTAKAVCDVCHEEYGEKDMDNHTGAEEWIQTADTHEKKWNCCGRVSVESEPHDWVNGICSECGYVCLHTDAGKAATCKDKAVCKVCGESFGELDANNHADLKHITAKAATKDAEGNIEYWYCDGCDKYYSDATASKEISKADTVISKLPAENDFPHTGEDGSFMIWLALLFVSGAALIGT
;
A
#
# COMPACT_ATOMS: atom_id res chain seq x y z
N LYS A 1 50.79 -22.01 26.43
CA LYS A 1 49.64 -21.05 26.39
C LYS A 1 49.72 -20.07 25.21
N VAL A 2 50.89 -19.52 24.87
CA VAL A 2 51.06 -18.60 23.74
C VAL A 2 50.83 -19.31 22.38
N ILE A 3 51.40 -20.49 22.21
CA ILE A 3 51.27 -21.32 20.98
C ILE A 3 49.81 -21.80 20.77
N MET A 4 49.09 -22.08 21.86
CA MET A 4 47.67 -22.47 21.78
C MET A 4 46.75 -21.28 21.38
N ARG A 5 47.07 -20.06 21.85
CA ARG A 5 46.36 -18.85 21.42
C ARG A 5 46.62 -18.48 19.95
N LEU A 6 47.88 -18.63 19.48
CA LEU A 6 48.20 -18.43 18.08
C LEU A 6 47.44 -19.40 17.15
N LYS A 7 47.35 -20.70 17.53
CA LYS A 7 46.58 -21.69 16.74
C LYS A 7 45.09 -21.39 16.73
N GLN A 8 44.51 -20.97 17.86
CA GLN A 8 43.09 -20.54 17.88
C GLN A 8 42.85 -19.30 17.05
N THR A 9 43.74 -18.29 17.09
CA THR A 9 43.62 -17.08 16.29
C THR A 9 43.79 -17.37 14.79
N LEU A 10 44.71 -18.25 14.41
CA LEU A 10 44.86 -18.67 13.00
C LEU A 10 43.63 -19.47 12.52
N LEU A 11 43.07 -20.35 13.34
CA LEU A 11 41.88 -21.13 13.02
C LEU A 11 40.65 -20.22 12.85
N THR A 12 40.52 -19.17 13.69
CA THR A 12 39.43 -18.19 13.58
C THR A 12 39.59 -17.32 12.35
N ILE A 13 40.81 -16.94 11.97
CA ILE A 13 41.08 -16.18 10.74
C ILE A 13 40.79 -17.02 9.49
N VAL A 14 41.17 -18.30 9.48
CA VAL A 14 40.89 -19.21 8.36
C VAL A 14 39.39 -19.50 8.24
N LEU A 15 38.68 -19.71 9.35
CA LEU A 15 37.23 -19.87 9.36
C LEU A 15 36.49 -18.59 8.92
N SER A 16 36.96 -17.38 9.32
CA SER A 16 36.37 -16.14 8.87
C SER A 16 36.67 -15.84 7.40
N LEU A 17 37.85 -16.22 6.87
CA LEU A 17 38.13 -16.14 5.43
C LEU A 17 37.28 -17.15 4.62
N CYS A 18 37.05 -18.36 5.13
CA CYS A 18 36.16 -19.31 4.47
C CYS A 18 34.68 -18.86 4.49
N MET A 19 34.21 -18.19 5.57
CA MET A 19 32.85 -17.63 5.60
C MET A 19 32.69 -16.38 4.71
N VAL A 20 33.73 -15.56 4.54
CA VAL A 20 33.73 -14.44 3.60
C VAL A 20 33.78 -14.94 2.14
N ALA A 21 34.46 -16.06 1.86
CA ALA A 21 34.44 -16.67 0.53
C ALA A 21 33.08 -17.31 0.18
N ALA A 22 32.29 -17.74 1.19
CA ALA A 22 30.96 -18.28 0.99
C ALA A 22 29.85 -17.20 0.89
N SER A 23 30.17 -15.95 1.19
CA SER A 23 29.23 -14.81 1.13
C SER A 23 29.56 -13.78 0.02
N LEU A 24 30.56 -14.04 -0.80
CA LEU A 24 30.71 -13.30 -2.05
C LEU A 24 29.53 -13.74 -2.95
N PRO A 25 28.70 -12.82 -3.44
CA PRO A 25 27.82 -13.16 -4.55
C PRO A 25 28.75 -13.74 -5.63
N ASN A 26 28.35 -14.87 -6.21
CA ASN A 26 28.98 -15.33 -7.44
C ASN A 26 29.03 -14.09 -8.35
N ILE A 27 30.21 -13.48 -8.46
CA ILE A 27 30.51 -12.61 -9.56
C ILE A 27 30.45 -13.61 -10.72
N VAL A 28 29.29 -13.63 -11.39
CA VAL A 28 29.16 -14.22 -12.71
C VAL A 28 30.28 -13.51 -13.47
N SER A 29 31.38 -14.21 -13.66
CA SER A 29 32.42 -13.83 -14.60
C SER A 29 31.64 -13.45 -15.85
N ALA A 30 31.85 -12.25 -16.38
CA ALA A 30 31.28 -11.90 -17.66
C ALA A 30 31.67 -13.08 -18.60
N ASP A 31 30.64 -13.91 -18.91
CA ASP A 31 30.87 -15.11 -19.70
C ASP A 31 31.52 -14.66 -20.97
N VAL A 32 32.82 -14.97 -21.11
CA VAL A 32 33.52 -14.77 -22.37
C VAL A 32 32.83 -15.73 -23.34
N LYS A 33 32.02 -15.18 -24.26
CA LYS A 33 31.34 -15.95 -25.30
C LYS A 33 32.36 -16.91 -25.93
N PRO A 34 32.13 -18.23 -25.95
CA PRO A 34 32.97 -19.15 -26.69
C PRO A 34 33.04 -18.72 -28.15
N GLN A 35 34.20 -18.88 -28.79
CA GLN A 35 34.44 -18.39 -30.15
C GLN A 35 34.11 -19.41 -31.22
N ASP A 36 33.97 -20.67 -30.86
CA ASP A 36 33.75 -21.83 -31.76
C ASP A 36 32.52 -22.63 -31.32
N CYS A 37 32.05 -23.49 -32.20
CA CYS A 37 30.81 -24.25 -32.01
C CYS A 37 31.10 -25.75 -31.80
N TRP A 38 30.28 -26.41 -31.00
CA TRP A 38 30.37 -27.86 -30.79
C TRP A 38 30.31 -28.67 -32.10
N THR A 39 29.60 -28.19 -33.13
CA THR A 39 29.54 -28.86 -34.45
C THR A 39 30.87 -28.95 -35.16
N ASP A 40 31.87 -28.14 -34.81
CA ASP A 40 33.22 -28.23 -35.33
C ASP A 40 33.99 -29.43 -34.76
N TYR A 41 33.56 -29.88 -33.56
CA TYR A 41 34.12 -31.03 -32.85
C TYR A 41 33.25 -32.28 -32.95
N ALA A 42 32.22 -32.28 -33.79
CA ALA A 42 31.31 -33.40 -33.94
C ALA A 42 32.04 -34.73 -34.18
N ALA A 43 31.67 -35.74 -33.42
CA ALA A 43 32.24 -37.10 -33.57
C ALA A 43 31.97 -37.68 -34.96
N ALA A 44 32.75 -38.69 -35.34
CA ALA A 44 32.53 -39.40 -36.60
C ALA A 44 31.38 -40.43 -36.55
N SER A 45 30.98 -40.87 -35.33
CA SER A 45 29.90 -41.85 -35.13
C SER A 45 29.34 -41.74 -33.69
N PHE A 46 28.16 -42.26 -33.47
CA PHE A 46 27.59 -42.49 -32.14
C PHE A 46 28.32 -43.64 -31.43
N ASP A 47 28.11 -43.79 -30.12
CA ASP A 47 28.72 -44.83 -29.28
C ASP A 47 28.01 -46.20 -29.42
N GLY A 48 27.54 -46.51 -30.62
CA GLY A 48 26.84 -47.74 -30.97
C GLY A 48 25.33 -47.60 -31.02
N GLY A 49 24.65 -48.71 -31.15
CA GLY A 49 23.22 -48.79 -31.44
C GLY A 49 22.95 -48.81 -32.95
N SER A 50 21.74 -49.24 -33.30
CA SER A 50 21.24 -49.32 -34.67
C SER A 50 20.14 -48.32 -34.98
N GLY A 51 19.81 -47.43 -34.04
CA GLY A 51 18.77 -46.44 -34.17
C GLY A 51 17.34 -46.97 -34.05
N THR A 52 17.18 -48.26 -33.73
CA THR A 52 15.85 -48.85 -33.51
C THR A 52 15.38 -48.62 -32.07
N LYS A 53 14.07 -48.78 -31.81
CA LYS A 53 13.51 -48.68 -30.46
C LYS A 53 14.15 -49.67 -29.47
N ALA A 54 14.53 -50.84 -29.94
CA ALA A 54 15.18 -51.89 -29.13
C ALA A 54 16.67 -51.67 -28.94
N ASP A 55 17.34 -50.96 -29.83
CA ASP A 55 18.76 -50.68 -29.80
C ASP A 55 19.02 -49.25 -30.31
N PRO A 56 18.71 -48.21 -29.52
CA PRO A 56 18.85 -46.82 -29.90
C PRO A 56 20.31 -46.42 -30.10
N TYR A 57 20.56 -45.42 -30.94
CA TYR A 57 21.86 -44.79 -31.02
C TYR A 57 22.26 -44.23 -29.65
N LYS A 58 23.47 -44.53 -29.20
CA LYS A 58 24.00 -44.17 -27.89
C LYS A 58 24.83 -42.89 -27.99
N ILE A 59 24.57 -41.94 -27.12
CA ILE A 59 25.29 -40.69 -27.00
C ILE A 59 25.89 -40.61 -25.60
N ALA A 60 27.22 -40.61 -25.52
CA ALA A 60 27.98 -40.58 -24.27
C ALA A 60 28.83 -39.31 -24.12
N THR A 61 29.02 -38.52 -25.18
CA THR A 61 29.86 -37.32 -25.17
C THR A 61 29.21 -36.13 -25.89
N ALA A 62 29.74 -34.94 -25.64
CA ALA A 62 29.28 -33.71 -26.28
C ALA A 62 29.49 -33.72 -27.80
N GLU A 63 30.62 -34.32 -28.28
CA GLU A 63 30.92 -34.47 -29.68
C GLU A 63 29.91 -35.39 -30.39
N GLN A 64 29.42 -36.43 -29.73
CA GLN A 64 28.39 -37.32 -30.27
C GLN A 64 27.01 -36.62 -30.29
N LEU A 65 26.71 -35.79 -29.30
CA LEU A 65 25.49 -34.96 -29.33
C LEU A 65 25.60 -33.91 -30.45
N ALA A 66 26.78 -33.33 -30.66
CA ALA A 66 27.08 -32.40 -31.75
C ALA A 66 27.00 -33.07 -33.13
N LEU A 67 27.31 -34.36 -33.23
CA LEU A 67 27.10 -35.12 -34.46
C LEU A 67 25.62 -35.15 -34.85
N LEU A 68 24.72 -35.40 -33.89
CA LEU A 68 23.27 -35.34 -34.12
C LEU A 68 22.84 -33.95 -34.64
N ALA A 69 23.32 -32.88 -34.02
CA ALA A 69 23.04 -31.52 -34.49
C ALA A 69 23.55 -31.28 -35.91
N LYS A 70 24.76 -31.70 -36.18
CA LYS A 70 25.39 -31.57 -37.51
C LYS A 70 24.64 -32.35 -38.59
N GLU A 71 24.20 -33.58 -38.29
CA GLU A 71 23.45 -34.41 -39.24
C GLU A 71 22.08 -33.80 -39.53
N VAL A 72 21.29 -33.47 -38.53
CA VAL A 72 19.97 -32.86 -38.70
C VAL A 72 20.06 -31.54 -39.46
N ASN A 73 21.04 -30.71 -39.14
CA ASN A 73 21.22 -29.39 -39.75
C ASN A 73 21.83 -29.44 -41.17
N SER A 74 22.30 -30.59 -41.64
CA SER A 74 22.95 -30.75 -42.95
C SER A 74 22.02 -30.50 -44.12
N GLY A 75 20.70 -30.60 -43.95
CA GLY A 75 19.71 -30.52 -45.01
C GLY A 75 19.71 -31.74 -45.95
N VAL A 76 20.45 -32.80 -45.60
CA VAL A 76 20.49 -34.04 -46.39
C VAL A 76 19.24 -34.85 -46.10
N VAL A 77 18.59 -35.32 -47.16
CA VAL A 77 17.37 -36.16 -47.04
C VAL A 77 17.67 -37.41 -46.19
N GLY A 78 16.79 -37.71 -45.26
CA GLY A 78 16.93 -38.81 -44.30
C GLY A 78 17.77 -38.50 -43.07
N LYS A 79 18.35 -37.30 -42.96
CA LYS A 79 19.10 -36.86 -41.77
C LYS A 79 18.27 -36.13 -40.72
N THR A 80 16.96 -36.04 -40.90
CA THR A 80 16.01 -35.63 -39.86
C THR A 80 15.79 -36.71 -38.80
N HIS A 81 16.31 -37.91 -39.05
CA HIS A 81 16.22 -39.09 -38.17
C HIS A 81 14.79 -39.56 -37.88
N GLU A 82 13.88 -39.39 -38.85
CA GLU A 82 12.50 -39.85 -38.69
C GLU A 82 12.44 -41.35 -38.36
N GLY A 83 11.75 -41.69 -37.28
CA GLY A 83 11.61 -43.04 -36.78
C GLY A 83 12.84 -43.65 -36.10
N GLU A 84 13.94 -42.91 -35.98
CA GLU A 84 15.16 -43.35 -35.29
C GLU A 84 15.19 -42.94 -33.83
N PHE A 85 15.80 -43.75 -32.98
CA PHE A 85 15.83 -43.61 -31.54
C PHE A 85 17.25 -43.31 -31.06
N PHE A 86 17.33 -42.34 -30.11
CA PHE A 86 18.56 -41.89 -29.47
C PHE A 86 18.43 -41.98 -27.95
N ILE A 87 19.51 -42.31 -27.26
CA ILE A 87 19.57 -42.39 -25.82
C ILE A 87 20.87 -41.81 -25.27
N LEU A 88 20.79 -40.97 -24.25
CA LEU A 88 21.95 -40.56 -23.48
C LEU A 88 22.42 -41.69 -22.56
N THR A 89 23.70 -42.03 -22.60
CA THR A 89 24.31 -43.06 -21.77
C THR A 89 25.20 -42.50 -20.66
N ALA A 90 25.57 -41.21 -20.75
CA ALA A 90 26.33 -40.46 -19.75
C ALA A 90 25.79 -39.04 -19.60
N ASP A 91 26.17 -38.35 -18.53
CA ASP A 91 25.99 -36.92 -18.40
C ASP A 91 26.86 -36.19 -19.43
N ILE A 92 26.36 -35.09 -19.99
CA ILE A 92 27.02 -34.35 -21.07
C ILE A 92 27.35 -32.95 -20.56
N ASP A 93 28.63 -32.55 -20.66
CA ASP A 93 29.08 -31.20 -20.41
C ASP A 93 29.25 -30.46 -21.74
N LEU A 94 28.43 -29.43 -21.97
CA LEU A 94 28.50 -28.57 -23.17
C LEU A 94 29.25 -27.24 -22.90
N SER A 95 29.91 -27.10 -21.77
CA SER A 95 30.71 -25.91 -21.48
C SER A 95 31.89 -25.77 -22.49
N GLY A 96 32.32 -24.54 -22.71
CA GLY A 96 33.50 -24.24 -23.52
C GLY A 96 33.24 -23.91 -24.98
N HIS A 97 32.18 -24.39 -25.60
CA HIS A 97 31.81 -24.10 -26.99
C HIS A 97 30.35 -23.69 -27.10
N VAL A 98 30.02 -22.89 -28.12
CA VAL A 98 28.64 -22.53 -28.43
C VAL A 98 27.87 -23.77 -28.87
N TRP A 99 26.72 -24.01 -28.30
CA TRP A 99 25.84 -25.07 -28.74
C TRP A 99 25.07 -24.65 -29.99
N THR A 100 25.17 -25.46 -31.05
CA THR A 100 24.33 -25.32 -32.23
C THR A 100 23.04 -26.12 -32.02
N PRO A 101 21.84 -25.51 -32.02
CA PRO A 101 20.59 -26.23 -31.81
C PRO A 101 20.38 -27.38 -32.79
N ILE A 102 19.83 -28.50 -32.33
CA ILE A 102 19.46 -29.63 -33.19
C ILE A 102 18.19 -29.25 -33.97
N GLY A 103 18.30 -29.15 -35.26
CA GLY A 103 17.24 -28.67 -36.13
C GLY A 103 17.12 -27.13 -36.14
N TYR A 104 16.56 -26.61 -37.22
CA TYR A 104 16.27 -25.19 -37.35
C TYR A 104 15.03 -24.95 -38.21
N GLU A 105 14.38 -23.85 -37.99
CA GLU A 105 13.35 -23.30 -38.86
C GLU A 105 13.86 -21.98 -39.43
N SER A 106 13.82 -21.80 -40.74
CA SER A 106 14.21 -20.55 -41.37
C SER A 106 13.13 -20.09 -42.34
N TYR A 107 12.66 -18.86 -42.16
CA TYR A 107 11.84 -18.19 -43.15
C TYR A 107 12.71 -17.25 -43.98
N ALA A 108 13.01 -17.66 -45.23
CA ALA A 108 13.47 -16.72 -46.21
C ALA A 108 12.26 -16.14 -46.96
N SER A 109 12.29 -14.85 -47.29
CA SER A 109 11.28 -14.22 -48.15
C SER A 109 11.17 -14.95 -49.48
N GLY A 110 10.24 -15.91 -49.60
CA GLY A 110 10.03 -16.73 -50.79
C GLY A 110 9.90 -18.26 -50.59
N GLY A 111 9.98 -18.73 -49.37
CA GLY A 111 9.82 -20.15 -49.03
C GLY A 111 10.71 -20.56 -47.86
N GLY A 112 10.11 -20.89 -46.71
CA GLY A 112 10.83 -21.40 -45.54
C GLY A 112 11.36 -22.81 -45.81
N SER A 113 12.56 -23.10 -45.28
CA SER A 113 13.04 -24.48 -45.15
C SER A 113 13.17 -24.77 -43.64
N ALA A 114 12.54 -25.80 -43.17
CA ALA A 114 12.73 -26.33 -41.84
C ALA A 114 13.54 -27.61 -41.91
N GLN A 115 14.58 -27.70 -41.09
CA GLN A 115 15.26 -28.96 -40.83
C GLN A 115 14.91 -29.33 -39.39
N SER A 116 13.88 -30.13 -39.23
CA SER A 116 13.37 -30.51 -37.92
C SER A 116 13.94 -31.85 -37.49
N PHE A 117 14.28 -31.97 -36.23
CA PHE A 117 14.51 -33.30 -35.68
C PHE A 117 13.16 -34.05 -35.61
N SER A 118 13.08 -35.22 -36.18
CA SER A 118 11.88 -36.04 -36.28
C SER A 118 12.03 -37.42 -35.64
N GLY A 119 13.17 -37.66 -34.97
CA GLY A 119 13.44 -38.89 -34.23
C GLY A 119 12.88 -38.87 -32.79
N TYR A 120 13.26 -39.90 -32.05
CA TYR A 120 12.93 -40.10 -30.66
C TYR A 120 14.15 -39.93 -29.78
N PHE A 121 14.10 -39.04 -28.79
CA PHE A 121 15.25 -38.75 -27.91
C PHE A 121 14.92 -39.04 -26.45
N ASP A 122 15.65 -39.99 -25.85
CA ASP A 122 15.58 -40.33 -24.44
C ASP A 122 16.82 -39.81 -23.71
N GLY A 123 16.63 -38.78 -22.86
CA GLY A 123 17.70 -38.27 -21.99
C GLY A 123 18.14 -39.26 -20.90
N ASN A 124 17.33 -40.33 -20.66
CA ASN A 124 17.65 -41.37 -19.68
C ASN A 124 18.01 -40.83 -18.28
N ASN A 125 17.40 -39.70 -17.91
CA ASN A 125 17.69 -38.94 -16.71
C ASN A 125 19.16 -38.51 -16.54
N LYS A 126 19.91 -38.45 -17.63
CA LYS A 126 21.24 -37.88 -17.67
C LYS A 126 21.15 -36.36 -17.77
N LYS A 127 22.17 -35.69 -17.23
CA LYS A 127 22.26 -34.25 -17.21
C LYS A 127 23.02 -33.71 -18.42
N ILE A 128 22.51 -32.64 -18.98
CA ILE A 128 23.20 -31.78 -19.91
C ILE A 128 23.50 -30.48 -19.18
N THR A 129 24.79 -30.14 -19.04
CA THR A 129 25.26 -28.97 -18.29
C THR A 129 26.03 -28.01 -19.17
N GLY A 130 26.14 -26.73 -18.79
CA GLY A 130 26.99 -25.76 -19.48
C GLY A 130 26.53 -25.39 -20.90
N MET A 131 25.29 -25.71 -21.27
CA MET A 131 24.76 -25.37 -22.59
C MET A 131 24.68 -23.86 -22.79
N TYR A 132 25.32 -23.34 -23.82
CA TYR A 132 25.29 -21.94 -24.21
C TYR A 132 24.88 -21.81 -25.68
N VAL A 133 23.71 -21.24 -25.94
CA VAL A 133 23.16 -20.98 -27.28
C VAL A 133 23.18 -19.47 -27.52
N ASP A 134 23.66 -19.04 -28.68
CA ASP A 134 23.65 -17.64 -29.09
C ASP A 134 23.22 -17.47 -30.55
N GLU A 135 21.93 -17.25 -30.75
CA GLU A 135 21.31 -17.02 -32.06
C GLU A 135 20.92 -15.53 -32.25
N ARG A 136 21.66 -14.60 -31.61
CA ARG A 136 21.46 -13.16 -31.78
C ARG A 136 22.06 -12.58 -33.03
N GLU A 137 23.17 -13.13 -33.45
CA GLU A 137 23.82 -12.76 -34.70
C GLU A 137 23.40 -13.79 -35.76
N GLY A 138 22.50 -13.40 -36.65
CA GLY A 138 22.13 -14.25 -37.79
C GLY A 138 23.37 -14.65 -38.58
N ASP A 139 23.34 -15.85 -39.16
CA ASP A 139 24.37 -16.26 -40.07
C ASP A 139 24.39 -15.35 -41.32
N SER A 140 25.43 -15.52 -42.16
CA SER A 140 25.60 -14.75 -43.40
C SER A 140 24.41 -14.83 -44.40
N TYR A 141 23.35 -15.55 -44.03
CA TYR A 141 22.10 -15.69 -44.78
C TYR A 141 20.92 -14.96 -44.12
N GLY A 142 21.15 -14.16 -43.05
CA GLY A 142 20.12 -13.39 -42.39
C GLY A 142 19.06 -14.21 -41.66
N LYS A 143 19.43 -15.40 -41.15
CA LYS A 143 18.50 -16.35 -40.57
C LYS A 143 18.44 -16.19 -39.07
N ASN A 144 17.34 -15.67 -38.58
CA ASN A 144 16.94 -15.85 -37.19
C ASN A 144 16.48 -17.30 -37.03
N ARG A 145 17.04 -18.02 -36.05
CA ARG A 145 16.72 -19.42 -35.79
C ARG A 145 16.00 -19.59 -34.47
N SER A 146 15.18 -20.64 -34.41
CA SER A 146 14.66 -21.12 -33.15
C SER A 146 15.80 -21.69 -32.30
N ALA A 147 15.81 -21.35 -30.99
CA ALA A 147 16.94 -21.57 -30.09
C ALA A 147 16.60 -22.47 -28.91
N GLY A 148 17.46 -23.43 -28.61
CA GLY A 148 17.35 -24.39 -27.51
C GLY A 148 18.34 -25.55 -27.68
N LEU A 149 18.20 -26.60 -26.86
CA LEU A 149 18.88 -27.87 -27.16
C LEU A 149 18.47 -28.37 -28.53
N PHE A 150 17.16 -28.35 -28.77
CA PHE A 150 16.55 -28.52 -30.10
C PHE A 150 16.08 -27.16 -30.59
N GLY A 151 16.53 -26.76 -31.80
CA GLY A 151 16.02 -25.55 -32.43
C GLY A 151 14.60 -25.77 -32.96
N CYS A 152 14.44 -26.82 -33.78
CA CYS A 152 13.15 -27.20 -34.33
C CYS A 152 12.92 -28.71 -34.25
N ILE A 153 11.73 -29.11 -33.80
CA ILE A 153 11.28 -30.52 -33.85
C ILE A 153 9.97 -30.63 -34.61
N ALA A 154 9.78 -31.74 -35.31
CA ALA A 154 8.51 -32.10 -35.96
C ALA A 154 8.11 -33.51 -35.56
N ALA A 155 6.87 -33.66 -35.10
CA ALA A 155 6.35 -34.96 -34.75
C ALA A 155 5.88 -35.71 -36.00
N THR A 156 6.17 -37.01 -36.05
CA THR A 156 5.78 -37.91 -37.14
C THR A 156 5.08 -39.18 -36.62
N GLY A 157 4.68 -39.24 -35.36
CA GLY A 157 4.04 -40.40 -34.78
C GLY A 157 3.46 -40.22 -33.40
N SER A 158 2.73 -41.20 -32.89
CA SER A 158 2.00 -41.15 -31.59
C SER A 158 2.85 -41.48 -30.36
N ASP A 159 4.15 -41.82 -30.53
CA ASP A 159 5.08 -42.08 -29.43
C ASP A 159 5.68 -40.75 -28.91
N TYR A 160 6.40 -40.79 -27.77
CA TYR A 160 7.13 -39.62 -27.29
C TYR A 160 8.20 -39.20 -28.33
N ILE A 161 8.40 -37.89 -28.47
CA ILE A 161 9.51 -37.38 -29.27
C ILE A 161 10.73 -37.05 -28.38
N ILE A 162 10.51 -36.52 -27.17
CA ILE A 162 11.56 -36.23 -26.18
C ILE A 162 11.09 -36.67 -24.81
N LYS A 163 11.94 -37.39 -24.07
CA LYS A 163 11.67 -37.73 -22.68
C LYS A 163 12.91 -37.75 -21.78
N ASN A 164 12.70 -37.61 -20.47
CA ASN A 164 13.71 -37.80 -19.42
C ASN A 164 14.98 -36.95 -19.64
N VAL A 165 14.89 -35.79 -20.26
CA VAL A 165 16.02 -34.86 -20.48
C VAL A 165 16.12 -33.91 -19.30
N ILE A 166 17.33 -33.74 -18.76
CA ILE A 166 17.64 -32.80 -17.70
C ILE A 166 18.69 -31.81 -18.22
N ILE A 167 18.34 -30.51 -18.28
CA ILE A 167 19.27 -29.42 -18.58
C ILE A 167 19.50 -28.59 -17.34
N GLU A 168 20.75 -28.48 -16.86
CA GLU A 168 21.12 -27.67 -15.71
C GLU A 168 21.99 -26.49 -16.12
N ASN A 169 21.59 -25.28 -15.66
CA ASN A 169 22.31 -24.02 -15.89
C ASN A 169 22.54 -23.70 -17.38
N GLY A 170 21.56 -24.01 -18.22
CA GLY A 170 21.62 -23.68 -19.65
C GLY A 170 21.38 -22.17 -19.87
N THR A 171 21.97 -21.64 -20.94
CA THR A 171 21.79 -20.24 -21.36
C THR A 171 21.41 -20.18 -22.83
N VAL A 172 20.34 -19.48 -23.14
CA VAL A 172 19.86 -19.26 -24.51
C VAL A 172 19.68 -17.77 -24.76
N PHE A 173 20.38 -17.26 -25.74
CA PHE A 173 20.18 -15.93 -26.31
C PHE A 173 19.64 -16.06 -27.73
N ALA A 174 18.56 -15.36 -28.06
CA ALA A 174 17.93 -15.41 -29.37
C ALA A 174 17.34 -14.08 -29.81
N GLY A 175 17.26 -13.89 -31.12
CA GLY A 175 16.67 -12.71 -31.75
C GLY A 175 17.70 -11.61 -32.05
N ASP A 176 17.40 -10.82 -33.06
CA ASP A 176 18.27 -9.79 -33.64
C ASP A 176 18.16 -8.40 -33.02
N GLY A 177 17.46 -8.27 -31.90
CA GLY A 177 17.13 -6.97 -31.28
C GLY A 177 16.00 -6.21 -31.97
N ASN A 178 15.50 -6.66 -33.12
CA ASN A 178 14.37 -6.06 -33.81
C ASN A 178 13.05 -6.63 -33.27
N THR A 179 12.29 -5.82 -32.57
CA THR A 179 11.00 -6.19 -31.99
C THR A 179 9.85 -6.13 -33.00
N ASP A 180 10.03 -5.41 -34.11
CA ASP A 180 8.98 -5.13 -35.10
C ASP A 180 8.86 -6.20 -36.20
N SER A 181 9.77 -7.15 -36.23
CA SER A 181 9.70 -8.24 -37.21
C SER A 181 8.61 -9.24 -36.84
N PRO A 182 7.68 -9.59 -37.75
CA PRO A 182 6.59 -10.54 -37.48
C PRO A 182 7.06 -12.01 -37.44
N GLU A 183 8.34 -12.27 -37.40
CA GLU A 183 8.90 -13.60 -37.47
C GLU A 183 8.68 -14.46 -36.23
N VAL A 184 8.32 -15.71 -36.44
CA VAL A 184 7.65 -16.60 -35.51
C VAL A 184 8.61 -17.54 -34.76
N TYR A 185 9.86 -17.13 -34.59
CA TYR A 185 10.87 -17.97 -33.93
C TYR A 185 10.69 -18.03 -32.42
N GLY A 186 10.95 -19.22 -31.87
CA GLY A 186 10.88 -19.47 -30.45
C GLY A 186 12.26 -19.67 -29.82
N ALA A 187 12.37 -19.27 -28.56
CA ALA A 187 13.51 -19.56 -27.71
C ALA A 187 13.04 -20.29 -26.45
N GLY A 188 13.63 -21.45 -26.17
CA GLY A 188 13.39 -22.21 -24.94
C GLY A 188 14.61 -23.07 -24.65
N LEU A 189 14.85 -23.44 -23.36
CA LEU A 189 16.02 -24.24 -23.03
C LEU A 189 15.99 -25.62 -23.69
N LEU A 190 14.81 -26.26 -23.71
CA LEU A 190 14.70 -27.57 -24.38
C LEU A 190 14.44 -27.44 -25.87
N VAL A 191 13.43 -26.67 -26.26
CA VAL A 191 13.03 -26.56 -27.68
C VAL A 191 12.74 -25.10 -28.03
N GLY A 192 13.26 -24.65 -29.16
CA GLY A 192 12.89 -23.34 -29.72
C GLY A 192 11.49 -23.37 -30.30
N SER A 193 11.22 -24.21 -31.30
CA SER A 193 9.93 -24.34 -31.95
C SER A 193 9.54 -25.80 -32.18
N ILE A 194 8.25 -26.09 -32.03
CA ILE A 194 7.68 -27.39 -32.37
C ILE A 194 6.67 -27.16 -33.47
N THR A 195 6.96 -27.74 -34.66
CA THR A 195 6.09 -27.67 -35.82
C THR A 195 5.60 -29.07 -36.16
N THR A 196 4.32 -29.31 -36.05
CA THR A 196 3.72 -30.55 -36.50
C THR A 196 2.88 -30.29 -37.73
N LEU A 197 2.87 -31.23 -38.65
CA LEU A 197 2.03 -31.14 -39.85
C LEU A 197 0.56 -31.32 -39.47
N TYR A 198 -0.28 -30.51 -40.08
CA TYR A 198 -1.70 -30.42 -39.81
C TYR A 198 -2.38 -31.81 -39.79
N GLY A 199 -2.90 -32.19 -38.60
CA GLY A 199 -4.08 -33.09 -38.55
C GLY A 199 -3.88 -34.53 -38.14
N THR A 200 -2.68 -35.03 -37.77
CA THR A 200 -2.56 -36.48 -37.51
C THR A 200 -1.83 -36.89 -36.24
N ASP A 201 -0.82 -36.17 -35.76
CA ASP A 201 0.01 -36.68 -34.67
C ASP A 201 0.42 -35.57 -33.70
N TYR A 202 0.37 -35.87 -32.40
CA TYR A 202 0.86 -35.00 -31.35
C TYR A 202 2.29 -35.35 -30.99
N ALA A 203 3.19 -34.35 -30.93
CA ALA A 203 4.46 -34.53 -30.27
C ALA A 203 4.25 -34.74 -28.76
N ALA A 204 4.87 -35.76 -28.18
CA ALA A 204 4.81 -35.97 -26.74
C ALA A 204 6.16 -35.71 -26.10
N ILE A 205 6.19 -34.76 -25.13
CA ILE A 205 7.39 -34.43 -24.33
C ILE A 205 7.09 -34.74 -22.87
N THR A 206 7.88 -35.65 -22.28
CA THR A 206 7.55 -36.14 -20.95
C THR A 206 8.75 -36.19 -20.00
N ASN A 207 8.51 -35.93 -18.71
CA ASN A 207 9.49 -36.07 -17.63
C ASN A 207 10.81 -35.31 -17.89
N CYS A 208 10.75 -34.13 -18.45
CA CYS A 208 11.92 -33.30 -18.73
C CYS A 208 12.00 -32.14 -17.73
N ALA A 209 13.22 -31.77 -17.36
CA ALA A 209 13.48 -30.66 -16.45
C ALA A 209 14.58 -29.77 -17.01
N VAL A 210 14.37 -28.46 -17.00
CA VAL A 210 15.35 -27.49 -17.46
C VAL A 210 15.55 -26.38 -16.44
N SER A 211 16.78 -25.89 -16.29
CA SER A 211 17.11 -24.74 -15.44
C SER A 211 18.14 -23.84 -16.10
N GLY A 212 18.03 -22.51 -15.85
CA GLY A 212 18.96 -21.53 -16.40
C GLY A 212 18.34 -20.21 -16.82
N LEU A 213 18.75 -19.69 -18.00
CA LEU A 213 18.35 -18.39 -18.53
C LEU A 213 17.90 -18.51 -20.00
N VAL A 214 16.78 -17.89 -20.32
CA VAL A 214 16.37 -17.61 -21.70
C VAL A 214 16.22 -16.09 -21.86
N ASN A 215 16.96 -15.50 -22.78
CA ASN A 215 16.85 -14.10 -23.18
C ASN A 215 16.54 -14.01 -24.66
N SER A 216 15.37 -13.48 -25.02
CA SER A 216 14.93 -13.44 -26.42
C SER A 216 14.11 -12.21 -26.75
N THR A 217 14.36 -11.62 -27.92
CA THR A 217 13.51 -10.56 -28.47
C THR A 217 12.25 -11.08 -29.18
N LYS A 218 12.13 -12.38 -29.33
CA LYS A 218 10.98 -13.07 -29.96
C LYS A 218 10.16 -13.84 -28.93
N ARG A 219 9.51 -14.94 -29.31
CA ARG A 219 8.74 -15.78 -28.38
C ARG A 219 9.68 -16.48 -27.40
N ALA A 220 9.61 -16.11 -26.14
CA ALA A 220 10.47 -16.63 -25.10
C ALA A 220 9.67 -17.55 -24.15
N GLY A 221 10.06 -18.80 -24.04
CA GLY A 221 9.58 -19.70 -23.01
C GLY A 221 10.74 -20.32 -22.25
N GLY A 222 10.60 -20.54 -20.96
CA GLY A 222 11.68 -21.17 -20.21
C GLY A 222 11.98 -22.58 -20.69
N PHE A 223 10.96 -23.32 -21.06
CA PHE A 223 11.05 -24.69 -21.57
C PHE A 223 10.98 -24.73 -23.10
N VAL A 224 9.97 -24.09 -23.69
CA VAL A 224 9.72 -24.09 -25.13
C VAL A 224 9.26 -22.70 -25.61
N GLY A 225 9.86 -22.22 -26.70
CA GLY A 225 9.49 -20.91 -27.25
C GLY A 225 8.14 -20.90 -27.93
N SER A 226 7.90 -21.86 -28.86
CA SER A 226 6.62 -22.02 -29.57
C SER A 226 6.26 -23.48 -29.70
N ALA A 227 4.99 -23.81 -29.41
CA ALA A 227 4.49 -25.18 -29.44
C ALA A 227 3.15 -25.27 -30.19
N SER A 228 3.05 -26.21 -31.13
CA SER A 228 1.81 -26.58 -31.81
C SER A 228 1.62 -28.09 -31.76
N TYR A 229 0.39 -28.56 -31.55
CA TYR A 229 0.02 -30.00 -31.52
C TYR A 229 0.92 -30.83 -30.60
N THR A 230 1.26 -30.34 -29.42
CA THR A 230 2.22 -30.96 -28.51
C THR A 230 1.58 -31.27 -27.17
N VAL A 231 1.87 -32.47 -26.64
CA VAL A 231 1.47 -32.87 -25.29
C VAL A 231 2.68 -32.87 -24.37
N PHE A 232 2.67 -31.98 -23.39
CA PHE A 232 3.69 -31.92 -22.34
C PHE A 232 3.15 -32.60 -21.08
N THR A 233 3.91 -33.51 -20.51
CA THR A 233 3.52 -34.20 -19.29
C THR A 233 4.66 -34.23 -18.28
N ASN A 234 4.40 -33.80 -17.05
CA ASN A 234 5.36 -33.83 -15.95
C ASN A 234 6.70 -33.15 -16.28
N CYS A 235 6.66 -31.96 -16.90
CA CYS A 235 7.82 -31.18 -17.27
C CYS A 235 8.00 -29.97 -16.38
N ILE A 236 9.27 -29.60 -16.11
CA ILE A 236 9.63 -28.52 -15.20
C ILE A 236 10.56 -27.52 -15.89
N ALA A 237 10.24 -26.24 -15.81
CA ALA A 237 11.11 -25.12 -16.19
C ALA A 237 11.45 -24.28 -14.94
N ASP A 238 12.69 -24.34 -14.48
CA ASP A 238 13.25 -23.46 -13.44
C ASP A 238 14.18 -22.44 -14.10
N VAL A 239 13.58 -21.56 -14.89
CA VAL A 239 14.29 -20.74 -15.89
C VAL A 239 13.91 -19.29 -15.71
N LYS A 240 14.91 -18.42 -15.54
CA LYS A 240 14.71 -16.99 -15.65
C LYS A 240 14.47 -16.63 -17.12
N VAL A 241 13.35 -15.98 -17.41
CA VAL A 241 13.00 -15.55 -18.77
C VAL A 241 13.11 -14.03 -18.87
N GLU A 242 13.93 -13.55 -19.79
CA GLU A 242 14.06 -12.15 -20.16
C GLU A 242 13.54 -11.96 -21.59
N GLY A 243 12.35 -11.43 -21.75
CA GLY A 243 11.66 -11.34 -23.03
C GLY A 243 11.39 -9.92 -23.52
N HIS A 244 11.11 -9.79 -24.84
CA HIS A 244 10.75 -8.51 -25.47
C HIS A 244 9.47 -8.56 -26.31
N SER A 245 8.85 -9.72 -26.45
CA SER A 245 7.63 -9.89 -27.23
C SER A 245 6.61 -10.71 -26.45
N VAL A 246 6.49 -11.99 -26.73
CA VAL A 246 5.61 -12.93 -26.04
C VAL A 246 6.46 -13.79 -25.11
N SER A 247 6.16 -13.78 -23.82
CA SER A 247 7.04 -14.39 -22.84
C SER A 247 6.28 -15.22 -21.82
N GLY A 248 6.73 -16.43 -21.55
CA GLY A 248 6.19 -17.31 -20.52
C GLY A 248 7.27 -18.11 -19.79
N GLY A 249 7.06 -18.40 -18.52
CA GLY A 249 8.03 -19.15 -17.72
C GLY A 249 8.19 -20.60 -18.18
N PHE A 250 7.17 -21.18 -18.83
CA PHE A 250 7.24 -22.50 -19.46
C PHE A 250 7.20 -22.39 -20.98
N VAL A 251 6.19 -21.75 -21.56
CA VAL A 251 5.99 -21.63 -23.00
C VAL A 251 5.74 -20.18 -23.41
N GLY A 252 6.45 -19.71 -24.46
CA GLY A 252 6.18 -18.39 -25.02
C GLY A 252 4.79 -18.36 -25.67
N ASN A 253 4.59 -19.16 -26.71
CA ASN A 253 3.32 -19.29 -27.42
C ASN A 253 2.93 -20.76 -27.57
N ALA A 254 1.69 -21.12 -27.24
CA ALA A 254 1.12 -22.42 -27.50
C ALA A 254 -0.17 -22.29 -28.29
N ASP A 255 -0.28 -23.04 -29.37
CA ASP A 255 -1.44 -23.03 -30.24
C ASP A 255 -1.82 -24.44 -30.72
N PHE A 256 -2.90 -24.51 -31.50
CA PHE A 256 -3.36 -25.71 -32.20
C PHE A 256 -3.33 -26.97 -31.34
N SER A 257 -4.25 -27.04 -30.39
CA SER A 257 -4.49 -28.22 -29.53
C SER A 257 -3.30 -28.66 -28.68
N SER A 258 -2.36 -27.77 -28.37
CA SER A 258 -1.27 -28.08 -27.43
C SER A 258 -1.81 -28.34 -26.03
N GLN A 259 -1.23 -29.31 -25.32
CA GLN A 259 -1.72 -29.77 -24.04
C GLN A 259 -0.61 -29.84 -23.00
N PHE A 260 -0.92 -29.34 -21.80
CA PHE A 260 0.02 -29.30 -20.68
C PHE A 260 -0.61 -30.03 -19.47
N TYR A 261 0.05 -31.07 -19.01
CA TYR A 261 -0.39 -31.85 -17.85
C TYR A 261 0.72 -31.91 -16.80
N LYS A 262 0.43 -31.47 -15.57
CA LYS A 262 1.38 -31.49 -14.44
C LYS A 262 2.71 -30.79 -14.75
N CYS A 263 2.68 -29.73 -15.57
CA CYS A 263 3.84 -28.95 -15.92
C CYS A 263 4.04 -27.77 -14.97
N LYS A 264 5.31 -27.37 -14.72
CA LYS A 264 5.64 -26.33 -13.75
C LYS A 264 6.62 -25.33 -14.31
N ALA A 265 6.33 -24.04 -14.14
CA ALA A 265 7.26 -22.93 -14.34
C ALA A 265 7.65 -22.36 -12.98
N LYS A 266 8.94 -22.30 -12.66
CA LYS A 266 9.42 -21.88 -11.35
C LYS A 266 10.22 -20.59 -11.36
N GLY A 267 10.91 -20.28 -12.47
CA GLY A 267 11.74 -19.11 -12.60
C GLY A 267 10.94 -17.85 -12.91
N ASP A 268 11.53 -16.70 -12.61
CA ASP A 268 10.95 -15.38 -12.84
C ASP A 268 10.88 -15.03 -14.33
N VAL A 269 9.84 -14.29 -14.72
CA VAL A 269 9.63 -13.78 -16.07
C VAL A 269 9.68 -12.26 -16.06
N ASN A 270 10.65 -11.69 -16.75
CA ASN A 270 10.76 -10.25 -16.96
C ASN A 270 10.66 -9.96 -18.47
N SER A 271 9.68 -9.17 -18.88
CA SER A 271 9.43 -8.90 -20.28
C SER A 271 9.13 -7.43 -20.55
N LYS A 272 9.52 -6.97 -21.72
CA LYS A 272 9.10 -5.67 -22.26
C LYS A 272 7.98 -5.81 -23.30
N GLY A 273 7.53 -7.05 -23.52
CA GLY A 273 6.60 -7.39 -24.58
C GLY A 273 5.14 -7.30 -24.23
N TRP A 274 4.29 -7.48 -25.23
CA TRP A 274 2.85 -7.23 -25.16
C TRP A 274 2.02 -8.36 -24.53
N SER A 275 2.61 -9.53 -24.28
CA SER A 275 1.91 -10.64 -23.64
C SER A 275 2.86 -11.46 -22.79
N THR A 276 2.67 -11.42 -21.47
CA THR A 276 3.59 -12.03 -20.52
C THR A 276 2.82 -12.81 -19.44
N GLY A 277 3.23 -14.06 -19.21
CA GLY A 277 2.67 -14.88 -18.15
C GLY A 277 3.71 -15.74 -17.43
N GLY A 278 3.45 -16.09 -16.20
CA GLY A 278 4.35 -16.92 -15.40
C GLY A 278 4.49 -18.36 -15.94
N PHE A 279 3.45 -18.88 -16.60
CA PHE A 279 3.51 -20.16 -17.30
C PHE A 279 3.57 -19.97 -18.82
N ALA A 280 2.63 -19.22 -19.40
CA ALA A 280 2.51 -19.04 -20.83
C ALA A 280 2.35 -17.55 -21.20
N GLY A 281 3.06 -17.12 -22.25
CA GLY A 281 2.80 -15.81 -22.83
C GLY A 281 1.41 -15.78 -23.48
N ILE A 282 1.17 -16.71 -24.39
CA ILE A 282 -0.10 -16.84 -25.13
C ILE A 282 -0.54 -18.30 -25.18
N LEU A 283 -1.86 -18.51 -25.01
CA LEU A 283 -2.54 -19.79 -25.27
C LEU A 283 -3.67 -19.59 -26.29
N PHE A 284 -3.62 -20.32 -27.40
CA PHE A 284 -4.59 -20.24 -28.50
C PHE A 284 -5.15 -21.60 -28.89
N TYR A 285 -6.27 -21.60 -29.61
CA TYR A 285 -6.84 -22.70 -30.40
C TYR A 285 -6.79 -24.08 -29.73
N ASP A 286 -7.85 -24.44 -29.00
CA ASP A 286 -8.04 -25.75 -28.36
C ASP A 286 -6.93 -26.14 -27.36
N THR A 287 -6.13 -25.18 -26.90
CA THR A 287 -5.05 -25.46 -25.95
C THR A 287 -5.62 -25.82 -24.58
N ILE A 288 -5.01 -26.82 -23.94
CA ILE A 288 -5.40 -27.31 -22.61
C ILE A 288 -4.23 -27.19 -21.65
N ALA A 289 -4.47 -26.62 -20.47
CA ALA A 289 -3.58 -26.70 -19.32
C ALA A 289 -4.31 -27.30 -18.13
N ASN A 290 -3.78 -28.38 -17.56
CA ASN A 290 -4.41 -29.05 -16.44
C ASN A 290 -3.36 -29.49 -15.40
N HIS A 291 -3.62 -29.17 -14.11
CA HIS A 291 -2.69 -29.39 -13.00
C HIS A 291 -1.32 -28.75 -13.25
N CYS A 292 -1.28 -27.56 -13.84
CA CYS A 292 -0.05 -26.81 -14.10
C CYS A 292 0.14 -25.66 -13.09
N ALA A 293 1.40 -25.29 -12.88
CA ALA A 293 1.74 -24.26 -11.87
C ALA A 293 2.77 -23.26 -12.38
N ALA A 294 2.57 -21.99 -12.04
CA ALA A 294 3.54 -20.91 -12.18
C ALA A 294 3.91 -20.39 -10.79
N PHE A 295 5.20 -20.42 -10.44
CA PHE A 295 5.69 -20.01 -9.13
C PHE A 295 6.56 -18.76 -9.18
N GLY A 296 7.19 -18.48 -10.32
CA GLY A 296 8.06 -17.32 -10.50
C GLY A 296 7.28 -16.02 -10.56
N ASN A 297 7.93 -14.93 -10.15
CA ASN A 297 7.40 -13.58 -10.28
C ASN A 297 7.32 -13.16 -11.74
N VAL A 298 6.36 -12.33 -12.07
CA VAL A 298 6.14 -11.83 -13.43
C VAL A 298 6.18 -10.32 -13.43
N GLU A 299 7.11 -9.75 -14.20
CA GLU A 299 7.21 -8.29 -14.37
C GLU A 299 7.18 -7.95 -15.86
N ALA A 300 6.29 -7.04 -16.27
CA ALA A 300 6.20 -6.65 -17.67
C ALA A 300 5.95 -5.15 -17.85
N GLY A 301 6.40 -4.66 -19.03
CA GLY A 301 6.29 -3.26 -19.43
C GLY A 301 5.13 -2.95 -20.39
N ASP A 302 4.31 -3.94 -20.78
CA ASP A 302 3.27 -3.76 -21.82
C ASP A 302 1.92 -4.44 -21.46
N TRP A 303 1.05 -4.73 -22.40
CA TRP A 303 -0.42 -4.78 -22.32
C TRP A 303 -1.04 -5.93 -21.55
N ASN A 304 -0.65 -7.18 -21.81
CA ASN A 304 -1.35 -8.34 -21.25
C ASN A 304 -0.44 -9.07 -20.27
N LEU A 305 -0.73 -8.95 -18.99
CA LEU A 305 0.10 -9.47 -17.92
C LEU A 305 -0.71 -10.37 -17.00
N GLY A 306 -0.29 -11.63 -16.86
CA GLY A 306 -0.92 -12.57 -15.95
C GLY A 306 0.08 -13.41 -15.16
N GLY A 307 -0.26 -13.77 -13.94
CA GLY A 307 0.59 -14.63 -13.13
C GLY A 307 0.76 -16.04 -13.72
N PHE A 308 -0.24 -16.53 -14.46
CA PHE A 308 -0.17 -17.79 -15.21
C PHE A 308 -0.02 -17.55 -16.71
N VAL A 309 -0.90 -16.74 -17.31
CA VAL A 309 -0.95 -16.53 -18.76
C VAL A 309 -1.23 -15.07 -19.11
N GLY A 310 -0.46 -14.54 -20.10
CA GLY A 310 -0.65 -13.17 -20.57
C GLY A 310 -1.94 -13.01 -21.38
N PHE A 311 -2.14 -13.83 -22.40
CA PHE A 311 -3.28 -13.74 -23.31
C PHE A 311 -3.87 -15.10 -23.67
N ILE A 312 -5.21 -15.17 -23.68
CA ILE A 312 -5.97 -16.40 -23.96
C ILE A 312 -7.00 -16.11 -25.04
N GLN A 313 -7.12 -17.00 -26.02
CA GLN A 313 -8.13 -16.88 -27.06
C GLN A 313 -8.50 -18.24 -27.66
N LYS A 314 -9.77 -18.40 -28.02
CA LYS A 314 -10.38 -19.54 -28.74
C LYS A 314 -10.19 -20.91 -28.10
N ASP A 315 -11.27 -21.45 -27.59
CA ASP A 315 -11.44 -22.85 -27.12
C ASP A 315 -10.40 -23.32 -26.10
N VAL A 316 -9.70 -22.36 -25.44
CA VAL A 316 -8.69 -22.68 -24.42
C VAL A 316 -9.37 -23.12 -23.14
N ARG A 317 -8.86 -24.20 -22.54
CA ARG A 317 -9.31 -24.73 -21.25
C ARG A 317 -8.15 -24.79 -20.26
N ILE A 318 -8.29 -24.10 -19.15
CA ILE A 318 -7.33 -24.14 -18.06
C ILE A 318 -8.05 -24.64 -16.81
N ALA A 319 -7.62 -25.78 -16.29
CA ALA A 319 -8.24 -26.39 -15.12
C ALA A 319 -7.22 -26.78 -14.06
N ASN A 320 -7.59 -26.63 -12.77
CA ASN A 320 -6.77 -27.02 -11.63
C ASN A 320 -5.36 -26.39 -11.68
N CYS A 321 -5.21 -25.18 -12.18
CA CYS A 321 -3.92 -24.51 -12.35
C CYS A 321 -3.73 -23.38 -11.33
N ILE A 322 -2.46 -23.09 -10.99
CA ILE A 322 -2.13 -22.07 -9.99
C ILE A 322 -1.06 -21.09 -10.49
N ALA A 323 -1.20 -19.84 -10.07
CA ALA A 323 -0.20 -18.79 -10.22
C ALA A 323 0.16 -18.25 -8.84
N MET A 324 1.39 -18.46 -8.39
CA MET A 324 1.82 -18.16 -7.01
C MET A 324 2.80 -17.01 -6.92
N GLY A 325 3.45 -16.63 -8.04
CA GLY A 325 4.39 -15.53 -8.11
C GLY A 325 3.70 -14.16 -8.10
N ASP A 326 4.39 -13.16 -7.62
CA ASP A 326 3.93 -11.77 -7.66
C ASP A 326 3.87 -11.25 -9.10
N VAL A 327 2.87 -10.41 -9.38
CA VAL A 327 2.64 -9.83 -10.71
C VAL A 327 2.84 -8.32 -10.63
N LYS A 328 3.80 -7.80 -11.40
CA LYS A 328 4.13 -6.38 -11.43
C LYS A 328 4.06 -5.82 -12.83
N SER A 329 3.18 -4.85 -13.04
CA SER A 329 3.10 -4.08 -14.29
C SER A 329 3.83 -2.76 -14.18
N ASN A 330 4.65 -2.45 -15.20
CA ASN A 330 5.33 -1.18 -15.36
C ASN A 330 4.74 -0.34 -16.52
N ALA A 331 3.65 -0.80 -17.14
CA ALA A 331 2.99 -0.12 -18.26
C ALA A 331 1.96 0.92 -17.81
N GLY A 332 1.70 1.91 -18.65
CA GLY A 332 0.73 2.97 -18.38
C GLY A 332 -0.74 2.55 -18.52
N ILE A 333 -1.05 1.48 -19.28
CA ILE A 333 -2.43 0.96 -19.47
C ILE A 333 -2.38 -0.57 -19.50
N PRO A 334 -2.00 -1.24 -18.41
CA PRO A 334 -1.90 -2.67 -18.38
C PRO A 334 -3.28 -3.34 -18.24
N LYS A 335 -3.41 -4.51 -18.84
CA LYS A 335 -4.47 -5.48 -18.55
C LYS A 335 -3.85 -6.56 -17.68
N THR A 336 -3.96 -6.37 -16.37
CA THR A 336 -3.21 -7.16 -15.39
C THR A 336 -4.14 -8.03 -14.57
N GLY A 337 -3.92 -9.34 -14.58
CA GLY A 337 -4.61 -10.29 -13.72
C GLY A 337 -3.66 -11.14 -12.90
N GLY A 338 -4.06 -11.51 -11.69
CA GLY A 338 -3.28 -12.40 -10.86
C GLY A 338 -3.05 -13.78 -11.52
N PHE A 339 -3.97 -14.20 -12.36
CA PHE A 339 -3.88 -15.45 -13.14
C PHE A 339 -3.76 -15.18 -14.64
N ALA A 340 -4.70 -14.45 -15.24
CA ALA A 340 -4.74 -14.17 -16.68
C ALA A 340 -4.81 -12.67 -16.96
N GLY A 341 -3.96 -12.17 -17.87
CA GLY A 341 -3.99 -10.77 -18.29
C GLY A 341 -5.24 -10.44 -19.09
N THR A 342 -5.44 -11.13 -20.22
CA THR A 342 -6.59 -10.94 -21.10
C THR A 342 -7.16 -12.28 -21.57
N ALA A 343 -8.48 -12.41 -21.57
CA ALA A 343 -9.21 -13.42 -22.31
C ALA A 343 -10.10 -12.75 -23.36
N TRP A 344 -10.03 -13.25 -24.59
CA TRP A 344 -10.60 -12.53 -25.76
C TRP A 344 -11.80 -13.24 -26.43
N ASP A 345 -12.17 -14.43 -25.99
CA ASP A 345 -13.17 -15.24 -26.69
C ASP A 345 -14.12 -15.94 -25.69
N ASP A 346 -15.40 -16.06 -26.04
CA ASP A 346 -16.44 -16.64 -25.18
C ASP A 346 -16.33 -18.17 -25.01
N THR A 347 -15.43 -18.80 -25.74
CA THR A 347 -15.13 -20.24 -25.61
C THR A 347 -14.04 -20.54 -24.56
N VAL A 348 -13.40 -19.50 -24.00
CA VAL A 348 -12.37 -19.66 -22.97
C VAL A 348 -12.99 -20.17 -21.65
N LYS A 349 -12.33 -21.19 -21.04
CA LYS A 349 -12.79 -21.79 -19.77
C LYS A 349 -11.66 -21.83 -18.75
N LEU A 350 -11.93 -21.26 -17.57
CA LEU A 350 -11.10 -21.36 -16.38
C LEU A 350 -11.85 -22.12 -15.30
N GLU A 351 -11.30 -23.23 -14.80
CA GLU A 351 -11.94 -24.07 -13.79
C GLU A 351 -10.97 -24.37 -12.65
N LYS A 352 -11.38 -24.10 -11.41
CA LYS A 352 -10.60 -24.40 -10.19
C LYS A 352 -9.17 -23.85 -10.24
N CYS A 353 -9.03 -22.64 -10.78
CA CYS A 353 -7.75 -21.96 -10.87
C CYS A 353 -7.56 -20.97 -9.71
N HIS A 354 -6.30 -20.79 -9.26
CA HIS A 354 -6.00 -19.91 -8.16
C HIS A 354 -4.85 -18.95 -8.48
N ALA A 355 -5.00 -17.66 -8.08
CA ALA A 355 -3.97 -16.64 -8.13
C ALA A 355 -3.53 -16.24 -6.72
N GLY A 356 -2.34 -16.67 -6.29
CA GLY A 356 -1.83 -16.49 -4.93
C GLY A 356 -0.78 -15.36 -4.78
N GLY A 357 -0.34 -14.72 -5.88
CA GLY A 357 0.64 -13.65 -5.86
C GLY A 357 0.06 -12.28 -5.55
N LYS A 358 0.91 -11.36 -5.10
CA LYS A 358 0.58 -9.94 -4.97
C LYS A 358 0.57 -9.27 -6.34
N ILE A 359 -0.45 -8.47 -6.62
CA ILE A 359 -0.55 -7.70 -7.85
C ILE A 359 -0.15 -6.25 -7.57
N THR A 360 0.75 -5.73 -8.38
CA THR A 360 1.18 -4.33 -8.36
C THR A 360 1.08 -3.79 -9.78
N ALA A 361 0.18 -2.85 -10.02
CA ALA A 361 -0.02 -2.24 -11.32
C ALA A 361 -0.09 -0.72 -11.20
N THR A 362 0.21 0.00 -12.28
CA THR A 362 0.03 1.44 -12.37
C THR A 362 -1.45 1.79 -12.52
N ASP A 363 -1.86 2.99 -12.05
CA ASP A 363 -3.24 3.39 -11.80
C ASP A 363 -4.18 3.48 -13.01
N ASP A 364 -3.68 3.41 -14.25
CA ASP A 364 -4.48 3.66 -15.46
C ASP A 364 -4.95 2.40 -16.20
N GLY A 365 -4.74 1.21 -15.64
CA GLY A 365 -5.05 -0.06 -16.28
C GLY A 365 -6.29 -0.80 -15.74
N THR A 366 -6.71 -1.84 -16.44
CA THR A 366 -7.69 -2.79 -15.92
C THR A 366 -6.97 -3.85 -15.09
N VAL A 367 -7.28 -3.93 -13.81
CA VAL A 367 -6.60 -4.83 -12.86
C VAL A 367 -7.62 -5.71 -12.14
N GLY A 368 -7.44 -7.01 -12.19
CA GLY A 368 -8.29 -7.98 -11.50
C GLY A 368 -7.52 -9.01 -10.69
N GLY A 369 -8.08 -9.45 -9.58
CA GLY A 369 -7.48 -10.46 -8.71
C GLY A 369 -7.20 -11.79 -9.43
N LEU A 370 -8.07 -12.18 -10.34
CA LEU A 370 -7.89 -13.36 -11.18
C LEU A 370 -7.61 -12.99 -12.63
N ILE A 371 -8.46 -12.17 -13.27
CA ILE A 371 -8.37 -11.79 -14.67
C ILE A 371 -8.38 -10.27 -14.85
N GLY A 372 -7.46 -9.73 -15.67
CA GLY A 372 -7.38 -8.29 -15.93
C GLY A 372 -8.48 -7.79 -16.86
N TYR A 373 -8.70 -8.47 -18.00
CA TYR A 373 -9.62 -8.01 -19.05
C TYR A 373 -10.27 -9.14 -19.80
N ASP A 374 -11.58 -9.09 -19.99
CA ASP A 374 -12.38 -10.12 -20.68
C ASP A 374 -12.91 -9.70 -22.07
N ASN A 375 -12.43 -8.59 -22.62
CA ASN A 375 -12.84 -8.01 -23.90
C ASN A 375 -14.38 -7.84 -24.08
N GLY A 376 -15.14 -7.77 -22.99
CA GLY A 376 -16.60 -7.67 -23.04
C GLY A 376 -17.32 -8.94 -23.52
N VAL A 377 -16.61 -10.07 -23.63
CA VAL A 377 -17.16 -11.38 -23.97
C VAL A 377 -17.35 -12.24 -22.72
N ARG A 378 -18.31 -13.14 -22.76
CA ARG A 378 -18.56 -14.01 -21.62
C ARG A 378 -17.65 -15.23 -21.66
N ILE A 379 -16.54 -15.17 -20.92
CA ILE A 379 -15.72 -16.32 -20.62
C ILE A 379 -16.38 -17.19 -19.54
N ILE A 380 -16.05 -18.47 -19.50
CA ILE A 380 -16.56 -19.39 -18.49
C ILE A 380 -15.56 -19.50 -17.36
N ILE A 381 -15.90 -19.00 -16.17
CA ILE A 381 -15.10 -19.13 -14.95
C ILE A 381 -15.90 -19.90 -13.92
N PHE A 382 -15.34 -20.96 -13.38
CA PHE A 382 -15.99 -21.83 -12.41
C PHE A 382 -15.04 -22.21 -11.27
N GLU A 383 -15.48 -22.00 -10.01
CA GLU A 383 -14.73 -22.33 -8.78
C GLU A 383 -13.29 -21.79 -8.77
N CYS A 384 -13.06 -20.61 -9.35
CA CYS A 384 -11.76 -19.95 -9.35
C CYS A 384 -11.61 -18.99 -8.17
N SER A 385 -10.35 -18.69 -7.79
CA SER A 385 -10.10 -17.83 -6.65
C SER A 385 -8.81 -17.00 -6.78
N PHE A 386 -8.70 -15.96 -5.95
CA PHE A 386 -7.48 -15.15 -5.82
C PHE A 386 -7.21 -14.78 -4.36
N ASP A 387 -5.97 -14.46 -4.03
CA ASP A 387 -5.55 -14.07 -2.68
C ASP A 387 -6.14 -12.72 -2.28
N ASN A 388 -7.08 -12.73 -1.34
CA ASN A 388 -7.75 -11.53 -0.84
C ASN A 388 -6.98 -10.80 0.27
N VAL A 389 -5.97 -11.41 0.86
CA VAL A 389 -5.14 -10.75 1.87
C VAL A 389 -4.11 -9.86 1.19
N LYS A 390 -3.45 -10.38 0.15
CA LYS A 390 -2.48 -9.62 -0.64
C LYS A 390 -3.13 -8.57 -1.56
N ASN A 391 -4.39 -8.81 -1.99
CA ASN A 391 -5.09 -8.04 -3.01
C ASN A 391 -6.49 -7.57 -2.55
N ALA A 392 -6.61 -7.09 -1.30
CA ALA A 392 -7.88 -6.79 -0.64
C ALA A 392 -8.77 -5.74 -1.35
N SER A 393 -8.17 -4.86 -2.15
CA SER A 393 -8.89 -3.81 -2.90
C SER A 393 -9.35 -4.23 -4.30
N LEU A 394 -8.96 -5.42 -4.77
CA LEU A 394 -9.24 -5.84 -6.13
C LEU A 394 -10.54 -6.65 -6.22
N SER A 395 -11.27 -6.46 -7.32
CA SER A 395 -12.31 -7.39 -7.76
C SER A 395 -11.68 -8.60 -8.46
N GLY A 396 -12.40 -9.68 -8.58
CA GLY A 396 -11.91 -10.88 -9.29
C GLY A 396 -11.60 -10.61 -10.77
N ALA A 397 -12.42 -9.78 -11.44
CA ALA A 397 -12.20 -9.30 -12.80
C ALA A 397 -12.00 -7.79 -12.82
N GLY A 398 -11.02 -7.32 -13.59
CA GLY A 398 -10.69 -5.90 -13.70
C GLY A 398 -11.62 -5.13 -14.65
N SER A 399 -12.04 -5.74 -15.74
CA SER A 399 -13.07 -5.16 -16.60
C SER A 399 -14.45 -5.41 -16.00
N ALA A 400 -15.18 -4.35 -15.72
CA ALA A 400 -16.57 -4.44 -15.31
C ALA A 400 -17.47 -4.70 -16.53
N SER A 401 -17.40 -5.88 -17.14
CA SER A 401 -18.55 -6.36 -17.88
C SER A 401 -19.63 -6.70 -16.84
N ASP A 402 -20.91 -6.44 -17.12
CA ASP A 402 -22.05 -6.72 -16.24
C ASP A 402 -22.22 -8.22 -15.88
N GLN A 403 -21.13 -8.98 -15.89
CA GLN A 403 -21.13 -10.41 -15.73
C GLN A 403 -20.63 -10.82 -14.35
N THR A 404 -21.43 -11.63 -13.69
CA THR A 404 -21.02 -12.28 -12.43
C THR A 404 -20.24 -13.54 -12.78
N TYR A 405 -18.96 -13.56 -12.44
CA TYR A 405 -18.10 -14.72 -12.52
C TYR A 405 -18.07 -15.47 -11.18
N ASP A 406 -17.92 -16.78 -11.23
CA ASP A 406 -17.69 -17.60 -10.02
C ASP A 406 -16.22 -17.51 -9.59
N ILE A 407 -15.88 -16.34 -9.01
CA ILE A 407 -14.55 -16.02 -8.51
C ILE A 407 -14.67 -15.74 -7.02
N THR A 408 -13.97 -16.53 -6.21
CA THR A 408 -13.93 -16.37 -4.76
C THR A 408 -12.66 -15.64 -4.32
N ALA A 409 -12.84 -14.60 -3.53
CA ALA A 409 -11.72 -13.98 -2.80
C ALA A 409 -11.41 -14.81 -1.55
N GLN A 410 -10.25 -15.45 -1.46
CA GLN A 410 -9.90 -16.31 -0.32
C GLN A 410 -8.42 -16.23 0.01
N ASN A 411 -8.07 -16.50 1.26
CA ASN A 411 -6.67 -16.52 1.70
C ASN A 411 -5.92 -17.71 1.05
N THR A 412 -4.78 -17.43 0.44
CA THR A 412 -3.90 -18.44 -0.17
C THR A 412 -3.45 -19.50 0.84
N ASP A 413 -3.28 -19.15 2.12
CA ASP A 413 -2.89 -20.12 3.16
C ASP A 413 -3.90 -21.27 3.30
N SER A 414 -5.17 -21.05 3.01
CA SER A 414 -6.20 -22.09 3.00
C SER A 414 -6.09 -23.03 1.79
N VAL A 415 -5.46 -22.58 0.72
CA VAL A 415 -5.26 -23.31 -0.54
C VAL A 415 -3.91 -24.04 -0.57
N ASN A 416 -2.92 -23.53 0.15
CA ASN A 416 -1.53 -24.00 0.12
C ASN A 416 -1.31 -25.45 0.53
N ALA A 417 -2.12 -25.97 1.44
CA ALA A 417 -1.98 -27.37 1.87
C ALA A 417 -2.26 -28.37 0.74
N SER A 418 -3.32 -28.13 -0.03
CA SER A 418 -3.66 -28.95 -1.21
C SER A 418 -2.65 -28.77 -2.33
N ILE A 419 -2.09 -27.57 -2.50
CA ILE A 419 -1.09 -27.25 -3.54
C ILE A 419 0.18 -28.10 -3.37
N CYS A 420 0.71 -28.23 -2.15
CA CYS A 420 1.91 -29.05 -1.93
C CYS A 420 1.66 -30.53 -2.12
N VAL A 421 0.48 -31.04 -1.72
CA VAL A 421 0.10 -32.43 -1.92
C VAL A 421 -0.09 -32.73 -3.41
N ASP A 422 -0.79 -31.84 -4.14
CA ASP A 422 -1.14 -32.06 -5.54
C ASP A 422 0.03 -31.79 -6.51
N TYR A 423 0.93 -30.86 -6.16
CA TYR A 423 1.97 -30.41 -7.08
C TYR A 423 3.40 -30.77 -6.68
N TYR A 424 3.65 -31.18 -5.42
CA TYR A 424 5.03 -31.44 -4.91
C TYR A 424 5.23 -32.82 -4.26
N GLU A 425 4.29 -33.73 -4.27
CA GLU A 425 4.40 -35.03 -3.58
C GLU A 425 4.57 -34.89 -2.06
N GLY A 426 4.00 -33.84 -1.46
CA GLY A 426 4.04 -33.57 -0.03
C GLY A 426 4.81 -32.31 0.36
N HIS A 427 4.83 -32.04 1.66
CA HIS A 427 5.46 -30.86 2.23
C HIS A 427 6.94 -31.11 2.55
N GLU A 428 7.81 -30.15 2.19
CA GLU A 428 9.19 -30.11 2.67
C GLU A 428 9.27 -29.26 3.94
N MET A 429 9.07 -29.89 5.09
CA MET A 429 8.97 -29.21 6.38
C MET A 429 10.33 -28.80 6.92
N VAL A 430 10.40 -27.60 7.49
CA VAL A 430 11.56 -27.06 8.21
C VAL A 430 11.07 -26.51 9.53
N GLU A 431 11.76 -26.84 10.59
CA GLU A 431 11.50 -26.32 11.93
C GLU A 431 11.79 -24.81 12.00
N LYS A 432 10.87 -24.06 12.56
CA LYS A 432 10.96 -22.63 12.88
C LYS A 432 10.91 -22.45 14.38
N ASP A 433 11.86 -21.70 14.89
CA ASP A 433 11.88 -21.33 16.31
C ASP A 433 10.65 -20.50 16.68
N GLY A 434 10.15 -20.71 17.91
CA GLY A 434 9.08 -19.92 18.47
C GLY A 434 9.51 -18.47 18.74
N GLN A 435 8.56 -17.59 18.75
CA GLN A 435 8.75 -16.17 19.08
C GLN A 435 7.85 -15.79 20.25
N ASN A 436 8.43 -15.22 21.30
CA ASN A 436 7.66 -14.72 22.43
C ASN A 436 6.79 -13.51 21.99
N PRO A 437 5.56 -13.40 22.49
CA PRO A 437 4.74 -12.23 22.24
C PRO A 437 5.34 -10.97 22.87
N THR A 438 5.08 -9.84 22.27
CA THR A 438 5.35 -8.52 22.85
C THR A 438 4.07 -7.90 23.40
N CYS A 439 4.13 -6.68 23.88
CA CYS A 439 2.92 -5.97 24.30
C CYS A 439 1.92 -5.74 23.15
N THR A 440 2.42 -5.55 21.93
CA THR A 440 1.60 -5.16 20.77
C THR A 440 1.57 -6.17 19.64
N ALA A 441 2.51 -7.12 19.63
CA ALA A 441 2.59 -8.14 18.58
C ALA A 441 2.44 -9.53 19.17
N ASP A 442 1.68 -10.35 18.46
CA ASP A 442 1.54 -11.76 18.78
C ASP A 442 2.89 -12.49 18.66
N GLY A 443 3.12 -13.46 19.51
CA GLY A 443 4.15 -14.46 19.40
C GLY A 443 3.61 -15.73 18.78
N TYR A 444 4.46 -16.75 18.71
CA TYR A 444 4.04 -18.09 18.28
C TYR A 444 4.99 -19.16 18.87
N GLU A 445 4.46 -20.34 19.06
CA GLU A 445 5.25 -21.50 19.45
C GLU A 445 6.14 -21.96 18.29
N ALA A 446 7.19 -22.75 18.58
CA ALA A 446 7.98 -23.41 17.54
C ALA A 446 7.07 -24.29 16.69
N TYR A 447 7.23 -24.22 15.37
CA TYR A 447 6.39 -24.93 14.41
C TYR A 447 7.21 -25.40 13.20
N ASN A 448 6.63 -26.30 12.41
CA ASN A 448 7.21 -26.68 11.13
C ASN A 448 6.57 -25.90 10.00
N GLU A 449 7.38 -25.37 9.09
CA GLU A 449 6.93 -24.65 7.90
C GLU A 449 7.43 -25.32 6.63
N CYS A 450 6.55 -25.53 5.67
CA CYS A 450 6.96 -26.04 4.37
C CYS A 450 7.73 -24.98 3.60
N LYS A 451 8.97 -25.29 3.22
CA LYS A 451 9.84 -24.39 2.44
C LYS A 451 9.21 -23.94 1.11
N ARG A 452 8.34 -24.78 0.54
CA ARG A 452 7.80 -24.56 -0.79
C ARG A 452 6.51 -23.74 -0.79
N CYS A 453 5.56 -24.09 0.11
CA CYS A 453 4.21 -23.49 0.09
C CYS A 453 3.90 -22.66 1.32
N GLY A 454 4.78 -22.61 2.31
CA GLY A 454 4.53 -21.90 3.55
C GLY A 454 3.50 -22.58 4.47
N TYR A 455 3.05 -23.81 4.15
CA TYR A 455 2.15 -24.57 5.04
C TYR A 455 2.81 -24.75 6.40
N LYS A 456 2.06 -24.43 7.45
CA LYS A 456 2.53 -24.46 8.83
C LYS A 456 1.85 -25.61 9.58
N GLU A 457 2.66 -26.53 10.10
CA GLU A 457 2.20 -27.61 10.96
C GLU A 457 2.56 -27.31 12.41
N GLY A 458 1.57 -27.38 13.30
CA GLY A 458 1.76 -27.05 14.71
C GLY A 458 1.86 -25.56 15.03
N PHE A 459 1.58 -24.69 14.09
CA PHE A 459 1.62 -23.24 14.30
C PHE A 459 0.53 -22.82 15.29
N THR A 460 0.96 -22.30 16.43
CA THR A 460 0.08 -21.80 17.49
C THR A 460 0.45 -20.36 17.79
N VAL A 461 -0.49 -19.46 17.61
CA VAL A 461 -0.32 -18.04 17.95
C VAL A 461 -0.40 -17.88 19.46
N ILE A 462 0.56 -17.19 20.05
CA ILE A 462 0.53 -16.69 21.42
C ILE A 462 0.07 -15.23 21.35
N PRO A 463 -1.12 -14.90 21.82
CA PRO A 463 -1.62 -13.54 21.72
C PRO A 463 -0.67 -12.52 22.34
N ALA A 464 -0.62 -11.31 21.78
CA ALA A 464 0.08 -10.17 22.36
C ALA A 464 -0.32 -9.99 23.83
N MET A 465 0.67 -9.72 24.69
CA MET A 465 0.44 -9.59 26.12
C MET A 465 -0.45 -8.38 26.48
N GLY A 466 -0.60 -7.46 25.57
CA GLY A 466 -1.20 -6.18 25.84
C GLY A 466 -0.28 -5.28 26.69
N HIS A 467 -0.66 -4.04 26.81
CA HIS A 467 0.00 -3.13 27.73
C HIS A 467 -0.61 -3.28 29.12
N SER A 468 0.23 -3.28 30.16
CA SER A 468 -0.19 -3.36 31.54
C SER A 468 0.69 -2.50 32.44
N GLY A 469 0.16 -2.15 33.64
CA GLY A 469 0.84 -1.29 34.59
C GLY A 469 0.69 0.19 34.30
N GLY A 470 1.38 1.02 35.08
CA GLY A 470 1.25 2.47 35.02
C GLY A 470 -0.16 2.99 35.35
N LYS A 471 -0.29 4.28 35.42
CA LYS A 471 -1.59 4.95 35.58
C LYS A 471 -1.64 6.17 34.65
N ALA A 472 -2.68 6.26 33.86
CA ALA A 472 -2.96 7.45 33.09
C ALA A 472 -3.32 8.61 34.02
N THR A 473 -3.01 9.81 33.60
CA THR A 473 -3.40 11.05 34.26
C THR A 473 -4.12 11.95 33.27
N CYS A 474 -4.63 13.05 33.74
CA CYS A 474 -5.29 14.03 32.87
C CYS A 474 -4.32 14.65 31.83
N THR A 475 -3.01 14.57 32.03
CA THR A 475 -1.99 15.13 31.14
C THR A 475 -1.18 14.07 30.39
N ALA A 476 -1.08 12.86 30.91
CA ALA A 476 -0.26 11.80 30.37
C ALA A 476 -1.03 10.48 30.28
N LYS A 477 -0.77 9.71 29.25
CA LYS A 477 -1.25 8.32 29.13
C LYS A 477 -0.53 7.42 30.14
N ALA A 478 -1.06 6.24 30.38
CA ALA A 478 -0.36 5.23 31.15
C ALA A 478 0.90 4.77 30.40
N VAL A 479 1.96 4.48 31.11
CA VAL A 479 3.20 3.92 30.57
C VAL A 479 3.25 2.44 30.95
N CYS A 480 3.42 1.57 29.97
CA CYS A 480 3.48 0.14 30.19
C CYS A 480 4.73 -0.25 31.00
N ASP A 481 4.56 -1.07 32.04
CA ASP A 481 5.67 -1.53 32.89
C ASP A 481 6.63 -2.49 32.16
N VAL A 482 6.20 -3.06 31.02
CA VAL A 482 6.98 -4.07 30.26
C VAL A 482 7.74 -3.44 29.09
N CYS A 483 7.08 -2.65 28.23
CA CYS A 483 7.71 -2.06 27.05
C CYS A 483 8.05 -0.58 27.20
N HIS A 484 7.59 0.06 28.29
CA HIS A 484 7.78 1.47 28.59
C HIS A 484 7.17 2.45 27.58
N GLU A 485 6.27 1.95 26.72
CA GLU A 485 5.52 2.79 25.78
C GLU A 485 4.23 3.30 26.40
N GLU A 486 3.82 4.48 25.97
CA GLU A 486 2.52 5.05 26.37
C GLU A 486 1.38 4.27 25.71
N TYR A 487 0.31 4.02 26.50
CA TYR A 487 -0.85 3.28 25.99
C TYR A 487 -2.17 3.80 26.58
N GLY A 488 -3.28 3.38 25.98
CA GLY A 488 -4.61 3.76 26.41
C GLY A 488 -4.92 5.25 26.18
N GLU A 489 -5.95 5.73 26.85
CA GLU A 489 -6.32 7.14 26.84
C GLU A 489 -5.87 7.81 28.13
N LYS A 490 -5.81 9.14 28.11
CA LYS A 490 -5.60 9.94 29.33
C LYS A 490 -6.78 9.76 30.27
N ASP A 491 -6.51 9.64 31.55
CA ASP A 491 -7.55 9.62 32.58
C ASP A 491 -7.85 11.06 33.00
N MET A 492 -8.91 11.60 32.43
CA MET A 492 -9.28 12.99 32.65
C MET A 492 -9.77 13.27 34.07
N ASP A 493 -10.00 12.24 34.89
CA ASP A 493 -10.41 12.35 36.26
C ASP A 493 -9.26 12.12 37.26
N ASN A 494 -8.14 11.62 36.80
CA ASN A 494 -6.92 11.44 37.58
C ASN A 494 -6.01 12.66 37.47
N HIS A 495 -6.30 13.67 38.26
CA HIS A 495 -5.55 14.92 38.27
C HIS A 495 -4.29 14.83 39.15
N THR A 496 -3.14 15.24 38.61
CA THR A 496 -1.85 15.29 39.33
C THR A 496 -1.55 16.66 39.94
N GLY A 497 -2.37 17.64 39.65
CA GLY A 497 -2.26 19.00 40.16
C GLY A 497 -3.32 19.37 41.19
N ALA A 498 -3.18 20.54 41.78
CA ALA A 498 -4.18 21.11 42.64
C ALA A 498 -5.26 21.86 41.84
N GLU A 499 -6.42 22.03 42.44
CA GLU A 499 -7.42 22.94 41.91
C GLU A 499 -7.06 24.37 42.25
N GLU A 500 -7.24 25.28 41.30
CA GLU A 500 -6.96 26.69 41.47
C GLU A 500 -8.16 27.53 41.04
N TRP A 501 -8.45 28.56 41.85
CA TRP A 501 -9.48 29.54 41.53
C TRP A 501 -8.95 30.54 40.49
N ILE A 502 -9.65 30.65 39.38
CA ILE A 502 -9.49 31.73 38.40
C ILE A 502 -10.59 32.76 38.71
N GLN A 503 -10.16 33.96 39.08
CA GLN A 503 -11.04 35.02 39.57
C GLN A 503 -10.98 36.22 38.63
N THR A 504 -12.14 36.77 38.31
CA THR A 504 -12.32 38.06 37.62
C THR A 504 -13.06 39.02 38.53
N ALA A 505 -13.39 40.21 38.09
CA ALA A 505 -14.20 41.15 38.87
C ALA A 505 -15.66 40.70 39.05
N ASP A 506 -16.18 39.91 38.09
CA ASP A 506 -17.61 39.55 38.02
C ASP A 506 -17.86 38.08 38.34
N THR A 507 -16.90 37.22 38.03
CA THR A 507 -17.10 35.77 38.12
C THR A 507 -15.86 35.05 38.65
N HIS A 508 -16.07 33.84 39.11
CA HIS A 508 -15.00 32.91 39.44
C HIS A 508 -15.28 31.55 38.83
N GLU A 509 -14.23 30.82 38.54
CA GLU A 509 -14.26 29.42 38.10
C GLU A 509 -13.09 28.67 38.75
N LYS A 510 -13.20 27.36 38.88
CA LYS A 510 -12.12 26.55 39.47
C LYS A 510 -11.61 25.57 38.45
N LYS A 511 -10.32 25.53 38.27
CA LYS A 511 -9.66 24.66 37.30
C LYS A 511 -8.53 23.86 37.91
N TRP A 512 -8.32 22.64 37.35
CA TRP A 512 -7.16 21.86 37.66
C TRP A 512 -5.94 22.47 36.98
N ASN A 513 -4.90 22.83 37.71
CA ASN A 513 -3.70 23.47 37.18
C ASN A 513 -2.87 22.54 36.31
N CYS A 514 -3.04 21.21 36.39
CA CYS A 514 -2.35 20.21 35.55
C CYS A 514 -2.92 20.16 34.13
N CYS A 515 -4.20 20.33 33.88
CA CYS A 515 -4.83 20.15 32.58
C CYS A 515 -5.78 21.29 32.16
N GLY A 516 -6.04 22.23 33.05
CA GLY A 516 -6.96 23.34 32.77
C GLY A 516 -8.45 22.95 32.75
N ARG A 517 -8.78 21.70 33.09
CA ARG A 517 -10.18 21.27 33.14
C ARG A 517 -10.93 22.03 34.24
N VAL A 518 -12.08 22.50 33.91
CA VAL A 518 -12.97 23.19 34.85
C VAL A 518 -13.56 22.19 35.84
N SER A 519 -13.41 22.44 37.12
CA SER A 519 -14.03 21.69 38.20
C SER A 519 -15.25 22.41 38.78
N VAL A 520 -15.25 23.73 38.69
CA VAL A 520 -16.41 24.58 38.98
C VAL A 520 -16.59 25.51 37.79
N GLU A 521 -17.76 25.45 37.16
CA GLU A 521 -18.09 26.31 36.03
C GLU A 521 -18.04 27.78 36.41
N SER A 522 -17.85 28.66 35.43
CA SER A 522 -17.82 30.11 35.69
C SER A 522 -19.16 30.59 36.20
N GLU A 523 -19.16 31.10 37.42
CA GLU A 523 -20.35 31.62 38.10
C GLU A 523 -20.07 32.98 38.74
N PRO A 524 -21.11 33.80 38.96
CA PRO A 524 -20.96 35.07 39.66
C PRO A 524 -20.49 34.87 41.10
N HIS A 525 -19.81 35.88 41.66
CA HIS A 525 -19.40 35.86 43.05
C HIS A 525 -20.59 35.91 44.00
N ASP A 526 -20.58 35.05 45.01
CA ASP A 526 -21.49 35.13 46.15
C ASP A 526 -20.88 36.01 47.25
N TRP A 527 -21.32 37.27 47.31
CA TRP A 527 -20.69 38.31 48.12
C TRP A 527 -21.17 38.31 49.54
N VAL A 528 -20.26 38.15 50.50
CA VAL A 528 -20.49 38.33 51.94
C VAL A 528 -19.45 39.32 52.44
N ASN A 529 -19.95 40.51 52.95
CA ASN A 529 -19.11 41.61 53.43
C ASN A 529 -17.99 42.03 52.41
N GLY A 530 -18.30 42.04 51.11
CA GLY A 530 -17.36 42.41 50.04
C GLY A 530 -16.32 41.37 49.71
N ILE A 531 -16.41 40.15 50.21
CA ILE A 531 -15.56 39.01 49.94
C ILE A 531 -16.43 37.88 49.37
N CYS A 532 -16.00 37.24 48.28
CA CYS A 532 -16.70 36.06 47.78
C CYS A 532 -16.56 34.90 48.77
N SER A 533 -17.67 34.29 49.16
CA SER A 533 -17.71 33.17 50.11
C SER A 533 -17.02 31.91 49.61
N GLU A 534 -17.00 31.69 48.28
CA GLU A 534 -16.45 30.50 47.64
C GLU A 534 -14.95 30.65 47.33
N CYS A 535 -14.57 31.70 46.62
CA CYS A 535 -13.22 31.84 46.11
C CYS A 535 -12.33 32.82 46.89
N GLY A 536 -12.92 33.59 47.84
CA GLY A 536 -12.18 34.56 48.63
C GLY A 536 -11.76 35.83 47.88
N TYR A 537 -12.29 36.07 46.68
CA TYR A 537 -12.00 37.28 45.91
C TYR A 537 -12.56 38.51 46.65
N VAL A 538 -11.76 39.56 46.79
CA VAL A 538 -12.18 40.80 47.46
C VAL A 538 -12.64 41.79 46.39
N CYS A 539 -13.86 42.29 46.55
CA CYS A 539 -14.42 43.29 45.65
C CYS A 539 -13.63 44.61 45.74
N LEU A 540 -13.15 45.11 44.64
CA LEU A 540 -12.37 46.35 44.56
C LEU A 540 -13.23 47.62 44.60
N HIS A 541 -14.55 47.49 44.61
CA HIS A 541 -15.52 48.58 44.65
C HIS A 541 -15.29 49.68 43.60
N THR A 542 -14.98 49.26 42.36
CA THR A 542 -14.64 50.17 41.26
C THR A 542 -15.86 50.74 40.55
N ASP A 543 -17.03 50.12 40.71
CA ASP A 543 -18.27 50.55 40.04
C ASP A 543 -19.36 50.81 41.10
N ALA A 544 -19.79 52.07 41.18
CA ALA A 544 -20.88 52.48 42.09
C ALA A 544 -22.25 52.29 41.40
N GLY A 545 -23.01 51.32 41.84
CA GLY A 545 -24.41 51.14 41.45
C GLY A 545 -25.31 52.22 42.00
N LYS A 546 -24.99 52.73 43.17
CA LYS A 546 -25.61 53.90 43.76
C LYS A 546 -24.52 54.88 44.24
N ALA A 547 -24.57 56.09 43.75
CA ALA A 547 -23.56 57.10 44.06
C ALA A 547 -23.72 57.52 45.57
N ALA A 548 -22.60 57.93 46.14
CA ALA A 548 -22.58 58.50 47.48
C ALA A 548 -23.46 59.78 47.50
N THR A 549 -24.12 60.01 48.64
CA THR A 549 -24.88 61.22 48.87
C THR A 549 -24.34 61.90 50.12
N CYS A 550 -24.86 63.04 50.47
CA CYS A 550 -24.49 63.73 51.69
C CYS A 550 -24.86 62.94 53.01
N LYS A 551 -25.64 61.88 52.89
CA LYS A 551 -26.11 61.03 53.98
C LYS A 551 -25.59 59.57 53.85
N ASP A 552 -25.63 59.02 52.66
CA ASP A 552 -25.34 57.62 52.42
C ASP A 552 -24.04 57.51 51.61
N LYS A 553 -23.20 56.53 51.92
CA LYS A 553 -22.01 56.19 51.14
C LYS A 553 -22.44 55.55 49.77
N ALA A 554 -21.54 55.56 48.80
CA ALA A 554 -21.75 54.83 47.55
C ALA A 554 -21.98 53.35 47.87
N VAL A 555 -22.84 52.69 47.11
CA VAL A 555 -23.05 51.25 47.16
C VAL A 555 -22.45 50.59 45.91
N CYS A 556 -21.60 49.62 46.08
CA CYS A 556 -20.98 48.91 44.99
C CYS A 556 -22.05 48.15 44.19
N LYS A 557 -22.02 48.31 42.86
CA LYS A 557 -22.93 47.61 41.95
C LYS A 557 -22.73 46.10 41.95
N VAL A 558 -21.50 45.66 42.18
CA VAL A 558 -21.10 44.27 42.10
C VAL A 558 -21.40 43.50 43.38
N CYS A 559 -20.92 43.99 44.54
CA CYS A 559 -21.07 43.28 45.82
C CYS A 559 -22.17 43.84 46.74
N GLY A 560 -22.77 44.98 46.41
CA GLY A 560 -23.80 45.59 47.19
C GLY A 560 -23.32 46.31 48.47
N GLU A 561 -22.02 46.26 48.80
CA GLU A 561 -21.48 46.89 50.01
C GLU A 561 -21.33 48.40 49.87
N SER A 562 -21.45 49.10 50.96
CA SER A 562 -21.25 50.55 51.05
C SER A 562 -19.76 50.86 51.11
N PHE A 563 -19.29 51.76 50.25
CA PHE A 563 -17.87 52.09 50.16
C PHE A 563 -17.64 53.58 49.93
N GLY A 564 -16.39 54.01 50.09
CA GLY A 564 -15.98 55.40 49.87
C GLY A 564 -16.47 56.37 50.98
N GLU A 565 -16.40 57.67 50.70
CA GLU A 565 -16.82 58.73 51.59
C GLU A 565 -18.21 59.25 51.14
N LEU A 566 -18.88 59.98 52.05
CA LEU A 566 -20.12 60.68 51.74
C LEU A 566 -19.81 61.82 50.73
N ASP A 567 -20.67 62.01 49.75
CA ASP A 567 -20.58 63.15 48.84
C ASP A 567 -21.40 64.31 49.35
N ALA A 568 -20.68 65.26 49.97
CA ALA A 568 -21.30 66.44 50.57
C ALA A 568 -22.05 67.32 49.53
N ASN A 569 -21.81 67.13 48.23
CA ASN A 569 -22.43 67.91 47.18
C ASN A 569 -23.57 67.19 46.47
N ASN A 570 -23.76 65.89 46.74
CA ASN A 570 -24.86 65.11 46.18
C ASN A 570 -26.03 64.99 47.18
N HIS A 571 -26.92 65.94 47.09
CA HIS A 571 -28.07 66.05 48.00
C HIS A 571 -29.23 65.19 47.44
N ALA A 572 -29.43 64.00 47.97
CA ALA A 572 -30.66 63.24 47.80
C ALA A 572 -31.73 63.85 48.72
N ASP A 573 -32.96 63.88 48.37
CA ASP A 573 -34.08 64.39 49.13
C ASP A 573 -34.09 65.92 49.35
N LEU A 574 -33.66 66.68 48.35
CA LEU A 574 -33.75 68.14 48.39
C LEU A 574 -35.22 68.56 48.27
N LYS A 575 -35.73 69.16 49.35
CA LYS A 575 -37.08 69.64 49.38
C LYS A 575 -37.14 71.09 48.96
N HIS A 576 -37.93 71.37 47.99
CA HIS A 576 -38.25 72.75 47.55
C HIS A 576 -39.28 73.39 48.41
N ILE A 577 -38.98 74.49 49.06
CA ILE A 577 -39.89 75.31 49.83
C ILE A 577 -40.15 76.63 49.07
N THR A 578 -41.35 76.79 48.60
CA THR A 578 -41.76 77.98 47.86
C THR A 578 -41.81 79.22 48.75
N ALA A 579 -41.46 80.37 48.19
CA ALA A 579 -41.54 81.66 48.89
C ALA A 579 -42.98 81.93 49.43
N LYS A 580 -43.07 82.43 50.62
CA LYS A 580 -44.28 82.87 51.26
C LYS A 580 -44.11 84.27 51.77
N ALA A 581 -44.95 85.16 51.33
CA ALA A 581 -44.92 86.54 51.82
C ALA A 581 -45.23 86.66 53.36
N ALA A 582 -44.48 87.48 54.06
CA ALA A 582 -44.77 87.79 55.44
C ALA A 582 -46.04 88.60 55.54
N THR A 583 -46.78 88.38 56.57
CA THR A 583 -48.02 89.14 56.96
C THR A 583 -47.81 89.80 58.32
N LYS A 584 -48.76 90.56 58.77
CA LYS A 584 -48.71 91.18 60.10
C LYS A 584 -48.70 90.14 61.22
N ASP A 585 -49.35 89.02 60.99
CA ASP A 585 -49.52 87.98 61.98
C ASP A 585 -48.56 86.78 61.90
N ALA A 586 -47.96 86.67 60.73
CA ALA A 586 -47.04 85.50 60.45
C ALA A 586 -45.82 85.95 59.68
N GLU A 587 -44.71 85.33 59.95
CA GLU A 587 -43.48 85.41 59.18
C GLU A 587 -43.69 84.78 57.81
N GLY A 588 -42.98 85.31 56.79
CA GLY A 588 -42.84 84.71 55.49
C GLY A 588 -41.54 83.96 55.39
N ASN A 589 -41.35 83.38 54.22
CA ASN A 589 -40.05 82.79 53.88
C ASN A 589 -39.66 83.13 52.45
N ILE A 590 -38.39 83.18 52.13
CA ILE A 590 -37.89 83.21 50.75
C ILE A 590 -38.08 81.82 50.15
N GLU A 591 -37.96 81.68 48.81
CA GLU A 591 -37.83 80.40 48.14
C GLU A 591 -36.47 79.79 48.51
N TYR A 592 -36.47 78.52 48.99
CA TYR A 592 -35.27 77.83 49.37
C TYR A 592 -35.44 76.32 49.24
N TRP A 593 -34.29 75.58 49.19
CA TRP A 593 -34.24 74.16 49.18
C TRP A 593 -33.64 73.68 50.50
N TYR A 594 -34.25 72.67 51.07
CA TYR A 594 -33.81 72.07 52.32
C TYR A 594 -33.43 70.61 52.09
N CYS A 595 -32.23 70.18 52.43
CA CYS A 595 -31.78 68.83 52.37
C CYS A 595 -32.00 68.13 53.75
N ASP A 596 -32.91 67.15 53.76
CA ASP A 596 -33.16 66.34 54.99
C ASP A 596 -31.90 65.48 55.32
N GLY A 597 -31.02 65.16 54.37
CA GLY A 597 -29.89 64.32 54.60
C GLY A 597 -28.75 64.96 55.40
N CYS A 598 -28.44 66.19 55.10
CA CYS A 598 -27.38 66.96 55.80
C CYS A 598 -27.88 68.11 56.66
N ASP A 599 -29.20 68.30 56.75
CA ASP A 599 -29.86 69.36 57.53
C ASP A 599 -29.42 70.77 57.16
N LYS A 600 -29.25 71.01 55.86
CA LYS A 600 -28.79 72.28 55.31
C LYS A 600 -29.80 72.91 54.36
N TYR A 601 -29.74 74.28 54.31
CA TYR A 601 -30.62 75.11 53.52
C TYR A 601 -29.85 75.73 52.34
N TYR A 602 -30.51 75.87 51.22
CA TYR A 602 -29.89 76.33 49.99
C TYR A 602 -30.80 77.35 49.28
N SER A 603 -30.20 78.37 48.69
CA SER A 603 -30.92 79.39 47.96
C SER A 603 -31.14 79.03 46.46
N ASP A 604 -30.68 77.86 46.00
CA ASP A 604 -30.82 77.41 44.61
C ASP A 604 -31.20 75.95 44.56
N ALA A 605 -31.82 75.54 43.44
CA ALA A 605 -32.30 74.18 43.19
C ALA A 605 -31.20 73.15 43.04
N THR A 606 -29.95 73.56 42.89
CA THR A 606 -28.77 72.68 42.75
C THR A 606 -28.04 72.50 44.04
N ALA A 607 -28.55 73.12 45.13
CA ALA A 607 -27.90 73.13 46.43
C ALA A 607 -26.48 73.61 46.46
N SER A 608 -26.10 74.49 45.52
CA SER A 608 -24.73 75.04 45.39
C SER A 608 -24.45 76.20 46.33
N LYS A 609 -25.48 76.86 46.85
CA LYS A 609 -25.37 78.04 47.73
C LYS A 609 -26.08 77.78 49.04
N GLU A 610 -25.30 77.35 49.98
CA GLU A 610 -25.78 77.15 51.37
C GLU A 610 -26.16 78.45 52.00
N ILE A 611 -27.26 78.49 52.65
CA ILE A 611 -27.77 79.63 53.43
C ILE A 611 -28.12 79.17 54.85
N SER A 612 -28.12 80.07 55.77
CA SER A 612 -28.57 79.71 57.17
C SER A 612 -30.10 79.60 57.23
N LYS A 613 -30.59 78.86 58.18
CA LYS A 613 -32.01 78.76 58.41
C LYS A 613 -32.62 80.12 58.68
N ALA A 614 -31.88 81.02 59.32
CA ALA A 614 -32.33 82.39 59.63
C ALA A 614 -32.53 83.20 58.30
N ASP A 615 -31.73 82.94 57.27
CA ASP A 615 -31.81 83.65 56.01
C ASP A 615 -33.09 83.26 55.22
N THR A 616 -33.70 82.15 55.58
CA THR A 616 -34.94 81.72 54.93
C THR A 616 -36.20 82.45 55.41
N VAL A 617 -36.08 83.15 56.51
CA VAL A 617 -37.26 83.77 57.17
C VAL A 617 -37.41 85.23 56.76
N ILE A 618 -38.57 85.62 56.38
CA ILE A 618 -38.95 87.02 56.15
C ILE A 618 -39.77 87.45 57.40
N SER A 619 -39.22 88.38 58.15
CA SER A 619 -39.85 88.88 59.37
C SER A 619 -41.24 89.50 59.13
N LYS A 620 -42.11 89.40 60.10
CA LYS A 620 -43.49 89.93 60.08
C LYS A 620 -43.46 91.42 59.70
N LEU A 621 -44.49 91.84 58.99
CA LEU A 621 -44.70 93.28 58.70
C LEU A 621 -45.01 94.05 59.94
N PRO A 622 -44.45 95.23 60.17
CA PRO A 622 -44.72 96.02 61.37
C PRO A 622 -46.16 96.46 61.43
N ALA A 623 -46.72 96.51 62.62
CA ALA A 623 -48.06 97.05 62.88
C ALA A 623 -48.08 98.57 62.69
N GLU A 624 -49.09 99.05 61.98
CA GLU A 624 -49.32 100.47 61.69
C GLU A 624 -49.62 101.19 63.03
N ASN A 625 -48.79 102.14 63.41
CA ASN A 625 -49.24 103.29 64.15
C ASN A 625 -48.28 104.51 63.99
N ASP A 626 -48.96 105.60 63.67
CA ASP A 626 -48.65 107.03 63.76
C ASP A 626 -47.61 107.69 62.85
N PHE A 627 -48.25 108.50 62.01
CA PHE A 627 -47.69 109.52 61.16
C PHE A 627 -47.02 110.67 61.89
N PRO A 628 -46.10 111.41 61.35
CA PRO A 628 -46.50 112.51 60.48
C PRO A 628 -45.75 112.56 59.11
N HIS A 629 -46.47 113.18 58.23
CA HIS A 629 -46.11 113.54 56.84
C HIS A 629 -44.77 114.19 56.65
N THR A 630 -44.09 113.82 55.67
CA THR A 630 -43.69 114.65 54.53
C THR A 630 -42.93 113.77 53.50
N GLY A 631 -43.43 113.81 52.36
CA GLY A 631 -42.84 114.08 51.03
C GLY A 631 -41.88 113.06 50.37
N GLU A 632 -42.40 112.63 49.28
CA GLU A 632 -41.66 112.28 48.07
C GLU A 632 -40.88 110.97 47.91
N ASP A 633 -41.30 110.30 46.90
CA ASP A 633 -40.63 109.34 46.08
C ASP A 633 -40.33 107.94 46.60
N GLY A 634 -41.31 107.12 46.31
CA GLY A 634 -41.24 105.70 46.50
C GLY A 634 -41.23 104.92 45.18
N SER A 635 -40.20 104.90 44.47
CA SER A 635 -40.19 104.12 43.25
C SER A 635 -39.03 103.13 43.15
N PHE A 636 -38.43 102.69 44.28
CA PHE A 636 -37.21 101.84 44.15
C PHE A 636 -37.33 100.40 44.70
N MET A 637 -38.43 100.05 45.35
CA MET A 637 -38.56 98.71 45.92
C MET A 637 -39.37 97.71 45.10
N ILE A 638 -40.02 98.15 44.01
CA ILE A 638 -40.81 97.24 43.16
C ILE A 638 -39.95 96.58 42.03
N TRP A 639 -38.73 97.08 41.81
CA TRP A 639 -37.89 96.50 40.79
C TRP A 639 -36.95 95.35 41.25
N LEU A 640 -36.78 95.14 42.55
CA LEU A 640 -35.97 94.06 43.05
C LEU A 640 -36.69 92.70 43.11
N ALA A 641 -37.99 92.65 42.98
CA ALA A 641 -38.80 91.43 42.99
C ALA A 641 -39.07 90.84 41.57
N LEU A 642 -38.76 91.63 40.54
CA LEU A 642 -39.00 91.19 39.16
C LEU A 642 -37.74 90.71 38.40
N LEU A 643 -36.54 90.71 39.05
CA LEU A 643 -35.30 90.28 38.42
C LEU A 643 -34.89 88.81 38.63
N PHE A 644 -35.76 88.05 39.31
CA PHE A 644 -35.48 86.62 39.56
C PHE A 644 -36.41 85.62 38.82
N VAL A 645 -37.25 86.10 37.90
CA VAL A 645 -38.18 85.21 37.18
C VAL A 645 -37.83 85.01 35.72
N SER A 646 -36.73 85.59 35.20
CA SER A 646 -36.40 85.45 33.77
C SER A 646 -34.97 84.94 33.58
N GLY A 647 -34.70 83.75 34.06
CA GLY A 647 -33.34 83.13 33.86
C GLY A 647 -33.35 81.60 33.77
N ALA A 648 -34.45 81.05 33.29
CA ALA A 648 -34.50 79.59 33.05
C ALA A 648 -35.23 79.27 31.75
N ALA A 649 -34.58 79.59 30.61
CA ALA A 649 -34.88 78.92 29.35
C ALA A 649 -33.76 79.26 28.39
N LEU A 650 -33.10 78.22 27.92
CA LEU A 650 -32.09 78.04 26.86
C LEU A 650 -30.74 77.62 27.39
N ILE A 651 -30.47 76.32 27.33
CA ILE A 651 -29.73 75.68 26.26
C ILE A 651 -29.89 74.16 26.43
N GLY A 652 -30.67 73.61 25.53
CA GLY A 652 -30.53 72.19 25.21
C GLY A 652 -29.55 72.07 24.06
N THR A 653 -28.81 71.08 24.10
CA THR A 653 -28.48 70.08 23.09
C THR A 653 -27.49 69.10 23.63
#